data_4143a9cddf327347c8504ee9f9794968
#
_entry.id   4143a9cddf327347c8504ee9f9794968
#
_cell.length_a   1.000
_cell.length_b   1.000
_cell.length_c   1.000
_cell.angle_alpha   90.00
_cell.angle_beta   90.00
_cell.angle_gamma   90.00
#
_symmetry.space_group_name_H-M   'P 1'
#
loop_
_entity.id
_entity.type
_entity.pdbx_description
1 polymer ?
#
loop_
_entity_poly.entity_id
_entity_poly.type
_entity_poly.pdbx_seq_one_letter_code
_entity_poly.pdbx_strand_id
1 'polypeptide(L)'
;MVIEGRILIVWRKVFVKLKIIEESPQYVHCLVSMVGQKHRFYITFVYGLNTIEGRRSLWEGLLRLSLVNEAWIVLGDFNAPFSGMDRAGGNPISGVELMDSIRWLEVAHLVPLKSLGSFFTWTNNQSGSARIYSKIDHVFINETWFDHFPHATAVFKWEVVSDHCSCIINCQPKVSLGTKLFRFYNFWAVHPQFLEVVRFSWNLSVKATGLRALFLKSLRLKHALKKFNHNKFGDIGVRYDLAKDNYQAAQLKAQAYPLEVGVQQEVKAAAEDFLAQEKMYYSFLTQRSKVDWLQKGDQNTAFFFAFLKQRKADNGIASFVNDHGQLVDNFPEVVSHFVGHFRGYLGSRSSATGSINLDCIKVGSKLSIEQQTLLLKPFSPKEIRLALFSIPANKSPGPDGYGSGFFEAAWKIVGKEVCSAISNCFETGSFPSELHETSLSLIPKVANPFRAIDYRPIACCTTLYKCIAKLICSRLALVLPAIVQSNQGAFIRGRSIAHNIMIFQDLIKNYGRAVTSPRCAIKIDLSKAYDTGTHSAVFTLKAALDDFSSATGLTINSAKSQIFFGGVSSHVRTFISQEMNLMVGSFPLKYLGVPMRPTKWRHEDCDLILQKIRLRLNSWSSRHLSYAGRVQLIHSVLFGLRNFWMGIFVLPQSVVKEIEKLCRSFLWGSAGLRSKPHLASWKKVCLPKAYGGLGFRDGALWNRAILAKYIWALSEQPEILWVKWVNSIYLKGISFWSYTVKSDCSWYWRKLCRLKEKFGLFEIQAAGRFGKFQPSKLYNSTLNQQTVTYCSAVWCKLSLPKHRFMLWQVINEQLLTRDNLLKLHILVPVNLCPVCGCFPESHHHLFFFCCLFNQVLQLLFFWFGFSAWPSDYTSWSAWLGRPRRGLMAAILNLAAAPTVYNIWRNRNRSLFDDYSLSANCLVNEIKCVVKYRIYMVNFRKFSVPEQSFLRHLTCN
;
A
#
# COMPACT_ATOMS: atom_id res chain seq x y z
N MET A 1 20.64 -33.66 -25.46
CA MET A 1 20.56 -34.79 -24.53
C MET A 1 19.11 -34.97 -24.18
N VAL A 2 18.54 -36.12 -24.43
CA VAL A 2 17.12 -36.40 -24.15
C VAL A 2 17.05 -37.16 -22.84
N ILE A 3 16.45 -36.57 -21.83
CA ILE A 3 16.21 -37.23 -20.55
C ILE A 3 14.75 -37.65 -20.52
N GLU A 4 14.48 -38.93 -20.57
CA GLU A 4 13.16 -39.57 -20.63
C GLU A 4 12.18 -38.97 -21.67
N GLY A 5 12.71 -38.36 -22.75
CA GLY A 5 11.93 -37.85 -23.88
C GLY A 5 11.06 -36.62 -23.65
N ARG A 6 11.14 -35.93 -22.46
CA ARG A 6 10.22 -34.84 -22.10
C ARG A 6 10.79 -33.43 -22.23
N ILE A 7 12.10 -33.24 -21.98
CA ILE A 7 12.76 -31.92 -22.06
C ILE A 7 13.92 -32.03 -23.07
N LEU A 8 13.86 -31.24 -24.15
CA LEU A 8 14.91 -31.09 -25.14
C LEU A 8 15.51 -29.71 -25.09
N ILE A 9 16.82 -29.59 -24.85
CA ILE A 9 17.53 -28.30 -24.79
C ILE A 9 18.47 -28.20 -25.98
N VAL A 10 18.29 -27.14 -26.77
CA VAL A 10 19.12 -26.84 -27.96
C VAL A 10 19.67 -25.42 -27.80
N TRP A 11 20.97 -25.25 -28.08
CA TRP A 11 21.59 -23.93 -27.99
C TRP A 11 22.65 -23.70 -29.07
N ARG A 12 22.87 -22.41 -29.39
CA ARG A 12 23.93 -22.00 -30.33
C ARG A 12 25.24 -21.82 -29.59
N LYS A 13 26.19 -22.73 -29.73
CA LYS A 13 27.50 -22.74 -29.04
C LYS A 13 28.33 -21.48 -29.30
N VAL A 14 28.13 -20.82 -30.45
CA VAL A 14 28.82 -19.56 -30.80
C VAL A 14 28.43 -18.42 -29.85
N PHE A 15 27.19 -18.39 -29.32
CA PHE A 15 26.68 -17.33 -28.49
C PHE A 15 26.59 -17.71 -27.00
N VAL A 16 26.42 -19.00 -26.72
CA VAL A 16 26.07 -19.46 -25.37
C VAL A 16 26.90 -20.71 -25.02
N LYS A 17 27.53 -20.67 -23.84
CA LYS A 17 28.07 -21.85 -23.16
C LYS A 17 27.07 -22.29 -22.11
N LEU A 18 26.55 -23.50 -22.23
CA LEU A 18 25.58 -24.07 -21.31
C LEU A 18 26.22 -25.31 -20.64
N LYS A 19 26.09 -25.35 -19.29
CA LYS A 19 26.51 -26.50 -18.48
C LYS A 19 25.32 -26.98 -17.68
N ILE A 20 24.92 -28.23 -17.83
CA ILE A 20 23.91 -28.88 -16.99
C ILE A 20 24.51 -29.08 -15.61
N ILE A 21 23.82 -28.65 -14.57
CA ILE A 21 24.23 -28.73 -13.16
C ILE A 21 23.48 -29.84 -12.44
N GLU A 22 22.16 -29.90 -12.64
CA GLU A 22 21.28 -30.90 -12.04
C GLU A 22 20.14 -31.24 -13.01
N GLU A 23 19.75 -32.49 -13.06
CA GLU A 23 18.66 -32.98 -13.89
C GLU A 23 17.73 -33.90 -13.10
N SER A 24 16.46 -33.86 -13.44
CA SER A 24 15.43 -34.74 -12.90
C SER A 24 14.37 -35.02 -13.94
N PRO A 25 13.48 -36.00 -13.76
CA PRO A 25 12.40 -36.27 -14.72
C PRO A 25 11.48 -35.09 -15.01
N GLN A 26 11.47 -34.04 -14.15
CA GLN A 26 10.57 -32.90 -14.27
C GLN A 26 11.29 -31.56 -14.45
N TYR A 27 12.62 -31.52 -14.38
CA TYR A 27 13.37 -30.28 -14.62
C TYR A 27 14.82 -30.54 -15.02
N VAL A 28 15.40 -29.57 -15.73
CA VAL A 28 16.84 -29.51 -16.02
C VAL A 28 17.35 -28.14 -15.58
N HIS A 29 18.33 -28.13 -14.68
CA HIS A 29 18.97 -26.93 -14.15
C HIS A 29 20.33 -26.71 -14.80
N CYS A 30 20.52 -25.56 -15.42
CA CYS A 30 21.70 -25.25 -16.22
C CYS A 30 22.35 -23.94 -15.77
N LEU A 31 23.69 -23.90 -15.84
CA LEU A 31 24.44 -22.65 -15.80
C LEU A 31 24.69 -22.16 -17.22
N VAL A 32 24.30 -20.93 -17.49
CA VAL A 32 24.44 -20.26 -18.77
C VAL A 32 25.46 -19.15 -18.68
N SER A 33 26.38 -19.10 -19.65
CA SER A 33 27.35 -18.01 -19.81
C SER A 33 27.29 -17.55 -21.26
N MET A 34 27.10 -16.24 -21.47
CA MET A 34 27.07 -15.64 -22.79
C MET A 34 28.52 -15.39 -23.28
N VAL A 35 28.82 -15.78 -24.49
CA VAL A 35 30.17 -15.59 -25.06
C VAL A 35 30.43 -14.09 -25.25
N GLY A 36 31.58 -13.61 -24.75
CA GLY A 36 31.93 -12.19 -24.81
C GLY A 36 31.28 -11.30 -23.72
N GLN A 37 30.48 -11.86 -22.82
CA GLN A 37 29.89 -11.15 -21.70
C GLN A 37 30.35 -11.73 -20.35
N LYS A 38 30.51 -10.87 -19.32
CA LYS A 38 30.92 -11.31 -17.96
C LYS A 38 29.78 -11.91 -17.16
N HIS A 39 28.54 -11.82 -17.65
CA HIS A 39 27.37 -12.25 -16.89
C HIS A 39 27.09 -13.73 -17.11
N ARG A 40 26.92 -14.44 -16.02
CA ARG A 40 26.42 -15.82 -15.97
C ARG A 40 25.14 -15.86 -15.13
N PHE A 41 24.26 -16.79 -15.43
CA PHE A 41 23.00 -16.97 -14.72
C PHE A 41 22.55 -18.42 -14.80
N TYR A 42 21.67 -18.80 -13.88
CA TYR A 42 21.05 -20.11 -13.89
C TYR A 42 19.71 -20.06 -14.62
N ILE A 43 19.41 -21.11 -15.35
CA ILE A 43 18.13 -21.35 -15.98
C ILE A 43 17.65 -22.76 -15.63
N THR A 44 16.39 -22.89 -15.23
CA THR A 44 15.75 -24.18 -14.98
C THR A 44 14.56 -24.33 -15.90
N PHE A 45 14.63 -25.35 -16.75
CA PHE A 45 13.53 -25.76 -17.61
C PHE A 45 12.66 -26.74 -16.84
N VAL A 46 11.33 -26.54 -16.83
CA VAL A 46 10.37 -27.34 -16.06
C VAL A 46 9.34 -27.98 -16.98
N TYR A 47 9.05 -29.26 -16.73
CA TYR A 47 7.91 -29.99 -17.23
C TYR A 47 7.28 -30.79 -16.08
N GLY A 48 6.29 -30.20 -15.41
CA GLY A 48 5.63 -30.78 -14.24
C GLY A 48 4.67 -31.92 -14.60
N LEU A 49 4.52 -32.87 -13.69
CA LEU A 49 3.51 -33.91 -13.84
C LEU A 49 2.10 -33.39 -13.59
N ASN A 50 1.07 -34.02 -14.19
CA ASN A 50 -0.32 -33.54 -14.14
C ASN A 50 -0.98 -33.71 -12.77
N THR A 51 -0.47 -34.60 -11.90
CA THR A 51 -1.04 -34.87 -10.59
C THR A 51 -0.32 -34.09 -9.49
N ILE A 52 -1.04 -33.71 -8.42
CA ILE A 52 -0.50 -32.99 -7.27
C ILE A 52 0.59 -33.81 -6.59
N GLU A 53 0.36 -35.12 -6.41
CA GLU A 53 1.32 -36.04 -5.80
C GLU A 53 2.58 -36.16 -6.64
N GLY A 54 2.44 -36.27 -7.94
CA GLY A 54 3.56 -36.37 -8.88
C GLY A 54 4.48 -35.15 -8.88
N ARG A 55 3.92 -33.95 -8.63
CA ARG A 55 4.71 -32.70 -8.55
C ARG A 55 5.45 -32.48 -7.24
N ARG A 56 5.28 -33.32 -6.22
CA ARG A 56 5.98 -33.12 -4.93
C ARG A 56 7.50 -33.12 -5.09
N SER A 57 8.05 -34.06 -5.83
CA SER A 57 9.49 -34.14 -6.11
C SER A 57 10.00 -32.92 -6.89
N LEU A 58 9.19 -32.36 -7.80
CA LEU A 58 9.51 -31.11 -8.51
C LEU A 58 9.68 -29.95 -7.52
N TRP A 59 8.71 -29.75 -6.63
CA TRP A 59 8.76 -28.65 -5.67
C TRP A 59 9.93 -28.80 -4.68
N GLU A 60 10.24 -30.00 -4.24
CA GLU A 60 11.38 -30.28 -3.35
C GLU A 60 12.72 -29.99 -4.05
N GLY A 61 12.86 -30.42 -5.30
CA GLY A 61 14.05 -30.15 -6.12
C GLY A 61 14.25 -28.65 -6.35
N LEU A 62 13.23 -27.96 -6.81
CA LEU A 62 13.28 -26.52 -7.05
C LEU A 62 13.52 -25.70 -5.78
N LEU A 63 13.11 -26.18 -4.60
CA LEU A 63 13.41 -25.54 -3.31
C LEU A 63 14.89 -25.65 -2.95
N ARG A 64 15.54 -26.79 -3.20
CA ARG A 64 16.99 -26.94 -3.00
C ARG A 64 17.76 -25.96 -3.88
N LEU A 65 17.35 -25.83 -5.14
CA LEU A 65 17.95 -24.89 -6.09
C LEU A 65 17.76 -23.42 -5.73
N SER A 66 16.75 -23.09 -4.91
CA SER A 66 16.45 -21.69 -4.53
C SER A 66 17.48 -21.04 -3.61
N LEU A 67 18.44 -21.78 -3.11
CA LEU A 67 19.54 -21.27 -2.24
C LEU A 67 20.65 -20.54 -3.02
N VAL A 68 20.54 -20.50 -4.36
CA VAL A 68 21.53 -19.83 -5.22
C VAL A 68 21.42 -18.30 -5.08
N ASN A 69 22.54 -17.63 -4.84
CA ASN A 69 22.63 -16.18 -4.74
C ASN A 69 22.84 -15.47 -6.10
N GLU A 70 23.02 -16.21 -7.18
CA GLU A 70 23.21 -15.68 -8.53
C GLU A 70 21.86 -15.47 -9.25
N ALA A 71 21.87 -14.77 -10.38
CA ALA A 71 20.69 -14.56 -11.20
C ALA A 71 20.08 -15.90 -11.65
N TRP A 72 18.79 -16.12 -11.39
CA TRP A 72 18.11 -17.36 -11.67
C TRP A 72 16.73 -17.13 -12.29
N ILE A 73 16.45 -17.88 -13.36
CA ILE A 73 15.15 -17.94 -14.04
C ILE A 73 14.66 -19.39 -14.07
N VAL A 74 13.39 -19.59 -13.78
CA VAL A 74 12.70 -20.88 -13.84
C VAL A 74 11.52 -20.74 -14.79
N LEU A 75 11.43 -21.57 -15.80
CA LEU A 75 10.41 -21.47 -16.84
C LEU A 75 10.00 -22.83 -17.38
N GLY A 76 8.79 -22.91 -17.89
CA GLY A 76 8.23 -24.09 -18.53
C GLY A 76 6.80 -24.37 -18.13
N ASP A 77 6.34 -25.56 -18.47
CA ASP A 77 5.04 -26.08 -18.09
C ASP A 77 5.11 -26.72 -16.70
N PHE A 78 4.47 -26.06 -15.75
CA PHE A 78 4.39 -26.55 -14.37
C PHE A 78 3.22 -27.50 -14.14
N ASN A 79 2.31 -27.61 -15.11
CA ASN A 79 1.03 -28.34 -14.99
C ASN A 79 0.26 -27.99 -13.69
N ALA A 80 0.49 -26.79 -13.15
CA ALA A 80 -0.05 -26.28 -11.90
C ALA A 80 -0.53 -24.83 -12.04
N PRO A 81 -1.71 -24.49 -11.50
CA PRO A 81 -2.13 -23.11 -11.38
C PRO A 81 -1.42 -22.43 -10.21
N PHE A 82 -1.16 -21.12 -10.33
CA PHE A 82 -0.62 -20.27 -9.27
C PHE A 82 -1.62 -19.22 -8.78
N SER A 83 -2.78 -19.14 -9.42
CA SER A 83 -3.86 -18.23 -9.06
C SER A 83 -5.22 -18.85 -9.40
N GLY A 84 -6.25 -18.50 -8.65
CA GLY A 84 -7.62 -18.87 -8.99
C GLY A 84 -8.12 -18.28 -10.32
N MET A 85 -7.38 -17.35 -10.92
CA MET A 85 -7.68 -16.77 -12.25
C MET A 85 -6.99 -17.54 -13.40
N ASP A 86 -6.17 -18.51 -13.10
CA ASP A 86 -5.38 -19.23 -14.10
C ASP A 86 -6.21 -20.26 -14.90
N ARG A 87 -7.53 -20.34 -14.68
CA ARG A 87 -8.45 -21.18 -15.45
C ARG A 87 -9.72 -20.43 -15.84
N ALA A 88 -10.15 -20.60 -17.08
CA ALA A 88 -11.45 -20.17 -17.58
C ALA A 88 -12.17 -21.35 -18.22
N GLY A 89 -13.43 -21.57 -17.87
CA GLY A 89 -14.17 -22.80 -18.24
C GLY A 89 -13.89 -23.96 -17.29
N GLY A 90 -14.72 -25.00 -17.34
CA GLY A 90 -14.62 -26.17 -16.47
C GLY A 90 -14.86 -25.85 -14.98
N ASN A 91 -14.37 -26.73 -14.11
CA ASN A 91 -14.50 -26.56 -12.66
C ASN A 91 -13.56 -25.46 -12.14
N PRO A 92 -14.03 -24.61 -11.21
CA PRO A 92 -13.18 -23.61 -10.55
C PRO A 92 -11.97 -24.26 -9.86
N ILE A 93 -10.82 -23.61 -9.95
CA ILE A 93 -9.59 -24.09 -9.28
C ILE A 93 -9.82 -24.15 -7.78
N SER A 94 -9.59 -25.30 -7.19
CA SER A 94 -9.75 -25.54 -5.74
C SER A 94 -8.55 -24.99 -4.96
N GLY A 95 -8.76 -24.73 -3.66
CA GLY A 95 -7.67 -24.31 -2.77
C GLY A 95 -6.56 -25.37 -2.63
N VAL A 96 -6.87 -26.63 -2.84
CA VAL A 96 -5.91 -27.75 -2.79
C VAL A 96 -4.98 -27.70 -4.00
N GLU A 97 -5.52 -27.45 -5.20
CA GLU A 97 -4.73 -27.31 -6.44
C GLU A 97 -3.72 -26.14 -6.40
N LEU A 98 -4.03 -25.09 -5.61
CA LEU A 98 -3.16 -23.92 -5.48
C LEU A 98 -2.10 -24.06 -4.39
N MET A 99 -2.28 -25.00 -3.45
CA MET A 99 -1.55 -24.97 -2.19
C MET A 99 -0.07 -25.31 -2.35
N ASP A 100 0.26 -26.26 -3.19
CA ASP A 100 1.65 -26.68 -3.43
C ASP A 100 2.45 -25.67 -4.25
N SER A 101 1.88 -25.18 -5.35
CA SER A 101 2.51 -24.23 -6.27
C SER A 101 2.76 -22.86 -5.63
N ILE A 102 1.74 -22.30 -4.97
CA ILE A 102 1.87 -21.01 -4.27
C ILE A 102 2.90 -21.11 -3.14
N ARG A 103 2.87 -22.21 -2.39
CA ARG A 103 3.79 -22.46 -1.32
C ARG A 103 5.25 -22.52 -1.79
N TRP A 104 5.51 -23.26 -2.88
CA TRP A 104 6.83 -23.31 -3.48
C TRP A 104 7.29 -21.89 -3.87
N LEU A 105 6.46 -21.14 -4.57
CA LEU A 105 6.78 -19.78 -5.03
C LEU A 105 7.14 -18.84 -3.87
N GLU A 106 6.39 -18.93 -2.76
CA GLU A 106 6.65 -18.15 -1.54
C GLU A 106 7.98 -18.52 -0.87
N VAL A 107 8.29 -19.81 -0.77
CA VAL A 107 9.51 -20.29 -0.10
C VAL A 107 10.75 -20.09 -0.96
N ALA A 108 10.64 -20.27 -2.26
CA ALA A 108 11.72 -20.06 -3.23
C ALA A 108 12.06 -18.58 -3.45
N HIS A 109 11.23 -17.64 -2.95
CA HIS A 109 11.40 -16.18 -3.14
C HIS A 109 11.49 -15.73 -4.58
N LEU A 110 10.80 -16.44 -5.45
CA LEU A 110 10.69 -16.10 -6.85
C LEU A 110 9.48 -15.20 -7.08
N VAL A 111 9.57 -14.38 -8.11
CA VAL A 111 8.48 -13.54 -8.59
C VAL A 111 8.21 -13.82 -10.07
N PRO A 112 6.95 -13.70 -10.53
CA PRO A 112 6.66 -13.84 -11.94
C PRO A 112 7.41 -12.80 -12.77
N LEU A 113 8.03 -13.22 -13.86
CA LEU A 113 8.56 -12.31 -14.88
C LEU A 113 7.37 -11.62 -15.57
N LYS A 114 7.53 -10.34 -15.91
CA LYS A 114 6.50 -9.60 -16.66
C LYS A 114 6.14 -10.35 -17.94
N SER A 115 4.88 -10.76 -18.03
CA SER A 115 4.37 -11.52 -19.17
C SER A 115 3.61 -10.62 -20.14
N LEU A 116 3.76 -10.90 -21.43
CA LEU A 116 3.08 -10.24 -22.54
C LEU A 116 2.46 -11.32 -23.44
N GLY A 117 1.50 -10.94 -24.29
CA GLY A 117 0.81 -11.87 -25.17
C GLY A 117 -0.39 -12.54 -24.48
N SER A 118 -0.61 -13.82 -24.71
CA SER A 118 -1.76 -14.54 -24.15
C SER A 118 -1.67 -14.68 -22.63
N PHE A 119 -2.80 -14.47 -21.94
CA PHE A 119 -2.89 -14.73 -20.50
C PHE A 119 -2.96 -16.23 -20.21
N PHE A 120 -3.85 -16.95 -20.94
CA PHE A 120 -3.90 -18.41 -20.85
C PHE A 120 -2.87 -19.00 -21.78
N THR A 121 -2.22 -20.06 -21.35
CA THR A 121 -1.10 -20.67 -22.07
C THR A 121 -1.43 -22.06 -22.63
N TRP A 122 -2.57 -22.63 -22.23
CA TRP A 122 -3.03 -23.94 -22.65
C TRP A 122 -4.55 -23.97 -22.85
N THR A 123 -5.02 -24.86 -23.75
CA THR A 123 -6.45 -25.13 -23.95
C THR A 123 -6.67 -26.61 -24.27
N ASN A 124 -7.79 -27.18 -23.81
CA ASN A 124 -8.20 -28.55 -24.14
C ASN A 124 -8.81 -28.67 -25.56
N ASN A 125 -8.84 -27.64 -26.35
CA ASN A 125 -9.35 -27.56 -27.72
C ASN A 125 -10.79 -28.09 -27.94
N GLN A 126 -11.59 -28.27 -26.84
CA GLN A 126 -13.00 -28.69 -26.98
C GLN A 126 -13.89 -27.51 -27.42
N SER A 127 -15.10 -27.80 -27.86
CA SER A 127 -16.05 -26.81 -28.37
C SER A 127 -17.08 -26.39 -27.31
N GLY A 128 -17.61 -25.17 -27.40
CA GLY A 128 -18.71 -24.68 -26.58
C GLY A 128 -18.37 -24.58 -25.08
N SER A 129 -19.29 -25.00 -24.22
CA SER A 129 -19.16 -24.92 -22.76
C SER A 129 -18.13 -25.89 -22.16
N ALA A 130 -17.69 -26.90 -22.93
CA ALA A 130 -16.66 -27.84 -22.52
C ALA A 130 -15.23 -27.30 -22.71
N ARG A 131 -15.06 -26.14 -23.35
CA ARG A 131 -13.74 -25.55 -23.58
C ARG A 131 -13.13 -25.01 -22.31
N ILE A 132 -11.90 -25.40 -22.06
CA ILE A 132 -11.12 -24.95 -20.90
C ILE A 132 -9.86 -24.25 -21.40
N TYR A 133 -9.56 -23.10 -20.82
CA TYR A 133 -8.29 -22.40 -20.95
C TYR A 133 -7.60 -22.38 -19.60
N SER A 134 -6.32 -22.71 -19.55
CA SER A 134 -5.53 -22.65 -18.33
C SER A 134 -4.20 -21.93 -18.57
N LYS A 135 -3.69 -21.29 -17.53
CA LYS A 135 -2.33 -20.78 -17.47
C LYS A 135 -1.52 -21.74 -16.61
N ILE A 136 -0.78 -22.62 -17.24
CA ILE A 136 0.06 -23.65 -16.61
C ILE A 136 1.55 -23.48 -16.96
N ASP A 137 1.85 -22.73 -18.01
CA ASP A 137 3.19 -22.31 -18.37
C ASP A 137 3.51 -20.98 -17.65
N HIS A 138 4.63 -20.95 -16.97
CA HIS A 138 5.03 -19.80 -16.16
C HIS A 138 6.52 -19.51 -16.30
N VAL A 139 6.89 -18.27 -15.98
CA VAL A 139 8.29 -17.81 -15.90
C VAL A 139 8.46 -17.08 -14.57
N PHE A 140 9.37 -17.57 -13.76
CA PHE A 140 9.70 -16.99 -12.46
C PHE A 140 11.17 -16.61 -12.40
N ILE A 141 11.49 -15.55 -11.63
CA ILE A 141 12.85 -15.01 -11.49
C ILE A 141 13.13 -14.63 -10.04
N ASN A 142 14.41 -14.68 -9.66
CA ASN A 142 14.85 -14.17 -8.36
C ASN A 142 15.22 -12.68 -8.41
N GLU A 143 15.51 -12.09 -7.26
CA GLU A 143 15.86 -10.67 -7.16
C GLU A 143 17.14 -10.31 -7.94
N THR A 144 18.14 -11.18 -7.95
CA THR A 144 19.42 -10.98 -8.66
C THR A 144 19.23 -10.91 -10.19
N TRP A 145 18.20 -11.59 -10.73
CA TRP A 145 17.86 -11.49 -12.15
C TRP A 145 17.52 -10.07 -12.56
N PHE A 146 16.77 -9.31 -11.74
CA PHE A 146 16.44 -7.91 -12.04
C PHE A 146 17.66 -6.99 -12.14
N ASP A 147 18.76 -7.32 -11.45
CA ASP A 147 19.99 -6.53 -11.53
C ASP A 147 20.70 -6.73 -12.86
N HIS A 148 20.66 -7.94 -13.39
CA HIS A 148 21.28 -8.29 -14.68
C HIS A 148 20.36 -7.92 -15.87
N PHE A 149 19.07 -8.23 -15.77
CA PHE A 149 18.08 -8.09 -16.85
C PHE A 149 16.85 -7.29 -16.43
N PRO A 150 16.98 -5.98 -16.13
CA PRO A 150 15.91 -5.15 -15.56
C PRO A 150 14.72 -4.91 -16.51
N HIS A 151 14.84 -5.25 -17.78
CA HIS A 151 13.82 -5.07 -18.82
C HIS A 151 13.38 -6.39 -19.46
N ALA A 152 13.79 -7.52 -18.86
CA ALA A 152 13.36 -8.81 -19.36
C ALA A 152 11.84 -8.97 -19.34
N THR A 153 11.31 -9.62 -20.36
CA THR A 153 9.88 -9.93 -20.50
C THR A 153 9.70 -11.34 -21.06
N ALA A 154 8.63 -12.02 -20.65
CA ALA A 154 8.18 -13.28 -21.21
C ALA A 154 7.01 -13.01 -22.17
N VAL A 155 7.10 -13.46 -23.42
CA VAL A 155 6.06 -13.28 -24.43
C VAL A 155 5.42 -14.63 -24.75
N PHE A 156 4.14 -14.77 -24.45
CA PHE A 156 3.36 -15.98 -24.75
C PHE A 156 2.54 -15.77 -26.02
N LYS A 157 2.72 -16.67 -27.02
CA LYS A 157 2.01 -16.65 -28.30
C LYS A 157 1.35 -17.99 -28.56
N TRP A 158 0.10 -17.99 -29.03
CA TRP A 158 -0.54 -19.20 -29.54
C TRP A 158 0.12 -19.64 -30.82
N GLU A 159 0.39 -20.93 -30.89
CA GLU A 159 0.90 -21.57 -32.09
C GLU A 159 -0.21 -22.37 -32.79
N VAL A 160 -0.11 -22.52 -34.13
CA VAL A 160 -1.20 -23.16 -34.90
C VAL A 160 -1.23 -24.68 -34.67
N VAL A 161 -0.12 -25.25 -34.29
CA VAL A 161 0.08 -26.71 -34.21
C VAL A 161 0.14 -27.25 -32.78
N SER A 162 -0.08 -26.40 -31.77
CA SER A 162 0.02 -26.81 -30.37
C SER A 162 -1.19 -26.30 -29.57
N ASP A 163 -1.58 -27.08 -28.58
CA ASP A 163 -2.55 -26.66 -27.52
C ASP A 163 -1.91 -25.80 -26.43
N HIS A 164 -0.57 -25.59 -26.49
CA HIS A 164 0.20 -24.66 -25.67
C HIS A 164 0.65 -23.40 -26.41
N CYS A 165 0.87 -22.33 -25.66
CA CYS A 165 1.58 -21.14 -26.16
C CYS A 165 3.10 -21.39 -26.21
N SER A 166 3.78 -20.90 -27.23
CA SER A 166 5.22 -20.67 -27.16
C SER A 166 5.56 -19.55 -26.17
N CYS A 167 6.71 -19.68 -25.51
CA CYS A 167 7.19 -18.65 -24.58
C CYS A 167 8.57 -18.14 -25.05
N ILE A 168 8.66 -16.85 -25.34
CA ILE A 168 9.90 -16.17 -25.74
C ILE A 168 10.35 -15.25 -24.61
N ILE A 169 11.57 -15.49 -24.10
CA ILE A 169 12.19 -14.60 -23.09
C ILE A 169 13.04 -13.57 -23.81
N ASN A 170 12.64 -12.31 -23.68
CA ASN A 170 13.40 -11.19 -24.23
C ASN A 170 14.25 -10.56 -23.12
N CYS A 171 15.58 -10.65 -23.25
CA CYS A 171 16.57 -10.15 -22.31
C CYS A 171 17.32 -8.92 -22.85
N GLN A 172 16.63 -7.98 -23.48
CA GLN A 172 17.29 -6.82 -24.07
C GLN A 172 18.09 -5.99 -23.04
N PRO A 173 19.27 -5.51 -23.39
CA PRO A 173 20.06 -4.64 -22.55
C PRO A 173 19.34 -3.31 -22.35
N LYS A 174 19.67 -2.62 -21.24
CA LYS A 174 19.10 -1.32 -20.86
C LYS A 174 19.41 -0.27 -21.93
N VAL A 175 18.46 0.04 -22.78
CA VAL A 175 18.56 1.21 -23.65
C VAL A 175 18.40 2.47 -22.78
N SER A 176 19.46 3.26 -22.67
CA SER A 176 19.42 4.57 -22.00
C SER A 176 18.66 5.55 -22.88
N LEU A 177 17.37 5.70 -22.63
CA LEU A 177 16.50 6.57 -23.39
C LEU A 177 16.43 7.97 -22.76
N GLY A 178 17.16 8.91 -23.36
CA GLY A 178 17.02 10.34 -23.12
C GLY A 178 17.63 10.87 -21.81
N THR A 179 17.69 12.19 -21.71
CA THR A 179 18.15 12.90 -20.51
C THR A 179 17.18 12.74 -19.35
N LYS A 180 17.70 12.33 -18.19
CA LYS A 180 16.89 12.24 -16.96
C LYS A 180 16.33 13.62 -16.61
N LEU A 181 15.00 13.72 -16.50
CA LEU A 181 14.32 14.93 -16.08
C LEU A 181 14.80 15.35 -14.68
N PHE A 182 15.01 16.66 -14.50
CA PHE A 182 15.35 17.21 -13.19
C PHE A 182 14.26 16.89 -12.18
N ARG A 183 14.70 16.57 -10.96
CA ARG A 183 13.80 16.38 -9.82
C ARG A 183 14.49 16.87 -8.56
N PHE A 184 13.82 17.73 -7.81
CA PHE A 184 14.26 18.15 -6.49
C PHE A 184 14.16 16.99 -5.50
N TYR A 185 15.22 16.74 -4.76
CA TYR A 185 15.24 15.75 -3.70
C TYR A 185 15.17 16.42 -2.33
N ASN A 186 14.24 15.97 -1.48
CA ASN A 186 13.97 16.57 -0.18
C ASN A 186 15.19 16.53 0.76
N PHE A 187 16.09 15.55 0.60
CA PHE A 187 17.29 15.45 1.41
C PHE A 187 18.29 16.59 1.15
N TRP A 188 18.25 17.26 0.00
CA TRP A 188 19.10 18.43 -0.26
C TRP A 188 18.85 19.57 0.74
N ALA A 189 17.59 19.68 1.19
CA ALA A 189 17.19 20.72 2.15
C ALA A 189 17.78 20.53 3.56
N VAL A 190 18.35 19.37 3.86
CA VAL A 190 19.00 19.07 5.15
C VAL A 190 20.41 19.63 5.20
N HIS A 191 21.05 19.86 4.06
CA HIS A 191 22.42 20.35 3.98
C HIS A 191 22.50 21.82 4.41
N PRO A 192 23.46 22.23 5.26
CA PRO A 192 23.59 23.61 5.77
C PRO A 192 23.64 24.68 4.69
N GLN A 193 24.37 24.44 3.60
CA GLN A 193 24.54 25.38 2.49
C GLN A 193 23.35 25.46 1.53
N PHE A 194 22.33 24.62 1.69
CA PHE A 194 21.18 24.60 0.78
C PHE A 194 20.49 25.97 0.65
N LEU A 195 20.18 26.60 1.78
CA LEU A 195 19.49 27.90 1.79
C LEU A 195 20.34 29.01 1.19
N GLU A 196 21.66 28.95 1.31
CA GLU A 196 22.59 29.90 0.71
C GLU A 196 22.57 29.80 -0.84
N VAL A 197 22.63 28.56 -1.36
CA VAL A 197 22.53 28.29 -2.79
C VAL A 197 21.21 28.81 -3.36
N VAL A 198 20.11 28.54 -2.63
CA VAL A 198 18.78 29.02 -3.03
C VAL A 198 18.77 30.55 -3.01
N ARG A 199 19.22 31.21 -1.93
CA ARG A 199 19.22 32.66 -1.77
C ARG A 199 20.05 33.36 -2.86
N PHE A 200 21.26 32.88 -3.12
CA PHE A 200 22.12 33.41 -4.13
C PHE A 200 21.49 33.39 -5.54
N SER A 201 20.94 32.22 -5.93
CA SER A 201 20.30 32.11 -7.23
C SER A 201 18.96 32.85 -7.30
N TRP A 202 18.17 32.90 -6.22
CA TRP A 202 16.81 33.46 -6.23
C TRP A 202 16.81 34.98 -6.24
N ASN A 203 17.77 35.63 -5.57
CA ASN A 203 17.85 37.09 -5.45
C ASN A 203 18.27 37.80 -6.73
N LEU A 204 18.85 37.09 -7.70
CA LEU A 204 19.16 37.64 -9.00
C LEU A 204 17.85 38.01 -9.74
N SER A 205 17.81 39.21 -10.32
CA SER A 205 16.65 39.70 -11.09
C SER A 205 16.42 38.89 -12.35
N VAL A 206 15.18 38.92 -12.82
CA VAL A 206 14.74 38.38 -14.12
C VAL A 206 13.85 39.43 -14.81
N LYS A 207 13.91 39.50 -16.13
CA LYS A 207 13.05 40.39 -16.93
C LYS A 207 11.66 39.80 -17.11
N ALA A 208 10.93 39.61 -16.01
CA ALA A 208 9.57 39.11 -16.01
C ALA A 208 8.90 39.43 -14.66
N THR A 209 7.58 39.36 -14.58
CA THR A 209 6.78 39.60 -13.39
C THR A 209 5.87 38.38 -13.10
N GLY A 210 5.30 38.34 -11.93
CA GLY A 210 4.30 37.32 -11.52
C GLY A 210 4.80 35.88 -11.63
N LEU A 211 3.93 34.98 -12.09
CA LEU A 211 4.25 33.56 -12.21
C LEU A 211 5.36 33.25 -13.21
N ARG A 212 5.51 34.08 -14.26
CA ARG A 212 6.58 33.91 -15.24
C ARG A 212 7.97 34.22 -14.64
N ALA A 213 8.06 35.19 -13.76
CA ALA A 213 9.28 35.46 -13.01
C ALA A 213 9.68 34.28 -12.13
N LEU A 214 8.70 33.66 -11.42
CA LEU A 214 8.96 32.47 -10.61
C LEU A 214 9.45 31.29 -11.47
N PHE A 215 8.87 31.11 -12.64
CA PHE A 215 9.28 30.06 -13.57
C PHE A 215 10.73 30.24 -14.02
N LEU A 216 11.10 31.42 -14.46
CA LEU A 216 12.46 31.75 -14.92
C LEU A 216 13.50 31.62 -13.78
N LYS A 217 13.15 32.09 -12.55
CA LYS A 217 13.98 31.91 -11.36
C LYS A 217 14.17 30.43 -11.02
N SER A 218 13.11 29.65 -11.16
CA SER A 218 13.15 28.17 -10.94
C SER A 218 14.03 27.46 -11.95
N LEU A 219 13.98 27.84 -13.23
CA LEU A 219 14.86 27.30 -14.27
C LEU A 219 16.34 27.57 -13.96
N ARG A 220 16.68 28.82 -13.58
CA ARG A 220 18.04 29.15 -13.17
C ARG A 220 18.49 28.40 -11.95
N LEU A 221 17.64 28.31 -10.91
CA LEU A 221 17.92 27.56 -9.68
C LEU A 221 18.13 26.09 -9.95
N LYS A 222 17.44 25.52 -10.94
CA LYS A 222 17.64 24.12 -11.38
C LYS A 222 19.10 23.82 -11.71
N HIS A 223 19.79 24.74 -12.42
CA HIS A 223 21.20 24.58 -12.76
C HIS A 223 22.09 24.68 -11.53
N ALA A 224 21.83 25.63 -10.62
CA ALA A 224 22.55 25.74 -9.36
C ALA A 224 22.41 24.51 -8.49
N LEU A 225 21.19 23.95 -8.39
CA LEU A 225 20.91 22.72 -7.62
C LEU A 225 21.51 21.47 -8.26
N LYS A 226 21.59 21.38 -9.59
CA LYS A 226 22.33 20.28 -10.26
C LYS A 226 23.82 20.34 -9.91
N LYS A 227 24.45 21.51 -9.97
CA LYS A 227 25.85 21.71 -9.58
C LYS A 227 26.05 21.39 -8.10
N PHE A 228 25.16 21.89 -7.25
CA PHE A 228 25.16 21.58 -5.80
C PHE A 228 25.06 20.08 -5.54
N ASN A 229 24.18 19.36 -6.23
CA ASN A 229 24.08 17.90 -6.09
C ASN A 229 25.37 17.19 -6.50
N HIS A 230 25.93 17.58 -7.65
CA HIS A 230 27.16 16.98 -8.15
C HIS A 230 28.33 17.17 -7.16
N ASN A 231 28.50 18.39 -6.65
CA ASN A 231 29.64 18.74 -5.79
C ASN A 231 29.50 18.21 -4.34
N LYS A 232 28.27 18.17 -3.80
CA LYS A 232 28.05 17.85 -2.37
C LYS A 232 27.55 16.44 -2.12
N PHE A 233 26.82 15.82 -3.02
CA PHE A 233 26.19 14.52 -2.81
C PHE A 233 26.69 13.43 -3.77
N GLY A 234 26.90 13.74 -5.04
CA GLY A 234 27.29 12.74 -6.04
C GLY A 234 26.27 11.59 -6.13
N ASP A 235 26.76 10.35 -6.14
CA ASP A 235 25.90 9.16 -5.98
C ASP A 235 25.69 8.86 -4.49
N ILE A 236 24.47 9.10 -4.03
CA ILE A 236 24.10 8.93 -2.62
C ILE A 236 24.14 7.47 -2.16
N GLY A 237 23.97 6.50 -3.08
CA GLY A 237 24.08 5.08 -2.77
C GLY A 237 25.52 4.70 -2.47
N VAL A 238 26.43 5.07 -3.35
CA VAL A 238 27.87 4.82 -3.19
C VAL A 238 28.41 5.46 -1.91
N ARG A 239 27.97 6.70 -1.61
CA ARG A 239 28.39 7.37 -0.35
C ARG A 239 27.89 6.68 0.91
N TYR A 240 26.65 6.18 0.87
CA TYR A 240 26.11 5.41 1.97
C TYR A 240 26.89 4.12 2.21
N ASP A 241 27.21 3.37 1.14
CA ASP A 241 27.96 2.14 1.24
C ASP A 241 29.40 2.41 1.75
N LEU A 242 30.08 3.44 1.22
CA LEU A 242 31.41 3.85 1.66
C LEU A 242 31.42 4.25 3.15
N ALA A 243 30.46 5.06 3.57
CA ALA A 243 30.36 5.49 4.97
C ALA A 243 30.09 4.30 5.92
N LYS A 244 29.30 3.32 5.46
CA LYS A 244 29.04 2.08 6.17
C LYS A 244 30.32 1.24 6.33
N ASP A 245 31.06 1.06 5.26
CA ASP A 245 32.31 0.29 5.25
C ASP A 245 33.37 0.96 6.12
N ASN A 246 33.53 2.28 6.04
CA ASN A 246 34.41 3.07 6.90
C ASN A 246 34.06 2.92 8.39
N TYR A 247 32.76 2.96 8.72
CA TYR A 247 32.30 2.75 10.09
C TYR A 247 32.60 1.34 10.58
N GLN A 248 32.41 0.31 9.75
CA GLN A 248 32.74 -1.07 10.09
C GLN A 248 34.26 -1.25 10.27
N ALA A 249 35.09 -0.66 9.41
CA ALA A 249 36.53 -0.69 9.52
C ALA A 249 37.02 -0.02 10.81
N ALA A 250 36.48 1.16 11.14
CA ALA A 250 36.78 1.85 12.39
C ALA A 250 36.38 1.03 13.62
N GLN A 251 35.25 0.31 13.59
CA GLN A 251 34.84 -0.59 14.66
C GLN A 251 35.79 -1.77 14.82
N LEU A 252 36.28 -2.38 13.75
CA LEU A 252 37.27 -3.46 13.80
C LEU A 252 38.61 -2.97 14.39
N LYS A 253 39.07 -1.77 14.00
CA LYS A 253 40.24 -1.13 14.56
C LYS A 253 40.10 -0.88 16.07
N ALA A 254 38.92 -0.44 16.52
CA ALA A 254 38.63 -0.25 17.94
C ALA A 254 38.57 -1.55 18.74
N GLN A 255 38.26 -2.67 18.14
CA GLN A 255 38.37 -3.98 18.79
C GLN A 255 39.83 -4.37 19.04
N ALA A 256 40.75 -4.02 18.15
CA ALA A 256 42.18 -4.27 18.30
C ALA A 256 42.81 -3.30 19.30
N TYR A 257 42.35 -2.05 19.39
CA TYR A 257 42.92 -0.98 20.21
C TYR A 257 41.83 -0.27 21.04
N PRO A 258 41.19 -0.95 22.01
CA PRO A 258 39.97 -0.44 22.65
C PRO A 258 40.20 0.75 23.59
N LEU A 259 41.44 0.95 24.13
CA LEU A 259 41.76 2.02 25.07
C LEU A 259 42.41 3.24 24.41
N GLU A 260 42.66 3.20 23.10
CA GLU A 260 43.28 4.29 22.37
C GLU A 260 42.27 5.43 22.06
N VAL A 261 42.48 6.59 22.65
CA VAL A 261 41.57 7.74 22.54
C VAL A 261 41.43 8.20 21.08
N GLY A 262 42.50 8.15 20.28
CA GLY A 262 42.46 8.46 18.85
C GLY A 262 41.52 7.54 18.06
N VAL A 263 41.57 6.24 18.31
CA VAL A 263 40.71 5.24 17.66
C VAL A 263 39.23 5.42 18.07
N GLN A 264 39.00 5.73 19.35
CA GLN A 264 37.64 6.03 19.81
C GLN A 264 37.06 7.28 19.12
N GLN A 265 37.86 8.30 18.86
CA GLN A 265 37.46 9.49 18.12
C GLN A 265 37.20 9.17 16.64
N GLU A 266 38.00 8.34 15.99
CA GLU A 266 37.76 7.84 14.63
C GLU A 266 36.44 7.08 14.55
N VAL A 267 36.14 6.18 15.46
CA VAL A 267 34.85 5.46 15.50
C VAL A 267 33.67 6.44 15.62
N LYS A 268 33.81 7.45 16.47
CA LYS A 268 32.77 8.46 16.67
C LYS A 268 32.54 9.28 15.41
N ALA A 269 33.58 9.74 14.75
CA ALA A 269 33.48 10.51 13.50
C ALA A 269 32.87 9.67 12.37
N ALA A 270 33.34 8.43 12.22
CA ALA A 270 32.78 7.51 11.22
C ALA A 270 31.32 7.16 11.50
N ALA A 271 30.92 7.02 12.77
CA ALA A 271 29.52 6.80 13.14
C ALA A 271 28.63 7.99 12.81
N GLU A 272 29.08 9.22 13.07
CA GLU A 272 28.36 10.45 12.77
C GLU A 272 28.16 10.62 11.26
N ASP A 273 29.19 10.38 10.45
CA ASP A 273 29.08 10.42 8.99
C ASP A 273 28.16 9.34 8.47
N PHE A 274 28.31 8.09 8.91
CA PHE A 274 27.41 7.01 8.51
C PHE A 274 25.94 7.33 8.82
N LEU A 275 25.62 7.84 10.00
CA LEU A 275 24.27 8.25 10.37
C LEU A 275 23.73 9.39 9.50
N ALA A 276 24.59 10.34 9.12
CA ALA A 276 24.21 11.43 8.24
C ALA A 276 23.89 10.92 6.82
N GLN A 277 24.77 10.05 6.27
CA GLN A 277 24.55 9.45 4.93
C GLN A 277 23.34 8.52 4.93
N GLU A 278 23.15 7.72 5.97
CA GLU A 278 22.00 6.86 6.12
C GLU A 278 20.69 7.66 6.09
N LYS A 279 20.59 8.75 6.84
CA LYS A 279 19.41 9.62 6.85
C LYS A 279 19.09 10.20 5.48
N MET A 280 20.11 10.66 4.76
CA MET A 280 19.96 11.19 3.41
C MET A 280 19.50 10.09 2.43
N TYR A 281 20.11 8.92 2.51
CA TYR A 281 19.79 7.78 1.67
C TYR A 281 18.36 7.28 1.90
N TYR A 282 17.91 7.18 3.14
CA TYR A 282 16.51 6.86 3.44
C TYR A 282 15.52 7.90 2.95
N SER A 283 15.84 9.19 3.06
CA SER A 283 15.01 10.25 2.51
C SER A 283 14.87 10.13 0.99
N PHE A 284 15.97 9.82 0.31
CA PHE A 284 15.98 9.56 -1.13
C PHE A 284 15.12 8.36 -1.52
N LEU A 285 15.28 7.23 -0.83
CA LEU A 285 14.49 6.01 -1.09
C LEU A 285 13.00 6.22 -0.84
N THR A 286 12.63 6.87 0.25
CA THR A 286 11.25 7.18 0.61
C THR A 286 10.59 8.06 -0.46
N GLN A 287 11.29 9.10 -0.92
CA GLN A 287 10.77 9.98 -1.97
C GLN A 287 10.61 9.25 -3.31
N ARG A 288 11.50 8.32 -3.65
CA ARG A 288 11.42 7.51 -4.89
C ARG A 288 10.34 6.45 -4.83
N SER A 289 10.24 5.75 -3.71
CA SER A 289 9.26 4.67 -3.53
C SER A 289 7.84 5.18 -3.31
N LYS A 290 7.68 6.40 -2.78
CA LYS A 290 6.41 6.99 -2.32
C LYS A 290 5.71 6.12 -1.26
N VAL A 291 6.49 5.43 -0.45
CA VAL A 291 6.02 4.49 0.56
C VAL A 291 6.21 5.11 1.94
N ASP A 292 5.20 5.83 2.41
CA ASP A 292 5.25 6.56 3.70
C ASP A 292 5.16 5.65 4.93
N TRP A 293 4.59 4.46 4.77
CA TRP A 293 4.38 3.55 5.90
C TRP A 293 5.67 2.89 6.40
N LEU A 294 6.72 2.83 5.58
CA LEU A 294 8.02 2.29 5.97
C LEU A 294 8.80 3.17 6.95
N GLN A 295 8.58 4.47 6.96
CA GLN A 295 9.13 5.34 8.03
C GLN A 295 8.65 4.95 9.43
N LYS A 296 7.56 4.18 9.50
CA LYS A 296 6.96 3.72 10.77
C LYS A 296 7.26 2.26 11.11
N GLY A 297 7.86 1.49 10.21
CA GLY A 297 7.99 0.05 10.33
C GLY A 297 9.41 -0.46 10.55
N ASP A 298 10.23 -0.44 9.56
CA ASP A 298 11.56 -1.06 9.57
C ASP A 298 12.54 -0.34 8.65
N GLN A 299 13.83 -0.42 8.99
CA GLN A 299 14.92 0.03 8.11
C GLN A 299 15.19 -1.00 7.00
N ASN A 300 14.18 -1.58 6.41
CA ASN A 300 14.33 -2.68 5.47
C ASN A 300 14.65 -2.19 4.06
N THR A 301 15.92 -1.85 3.82
CA THR A 301 16.44 -1.38 2.54
C THR A 301 16.21 -2.38 1.42
N ALA A 302 16.40 -3.69 1.66
CA ALA A 302 16.21 -4.74 0.67
C ALA A 302 14.76 -4.77 0.15
N PHE A 303 13.76 -4.68 1.01
CA PHE A 303 12.36 -4.60 0.60
C PHE A 303 12.07 -3.36 -0.26
N PHE A 304 12.64 -2.20 0.07
CA PHE A 304 12.51 -0.99 -0.74
C PHE A 304 13.05 -1.18 -2.15
N PHE A 305 14.22 -1.78 -2.27
CA PHE A 305 14.84 -2.02 -3.56
C PHE A 305 14.05 -3.00 -4.40
N ALA A 306 13.64 -4.12 -3.82
CA ALA A 306 12.81 -5.11 -4.49
C ALA A 306 11.49 -4.49 -4.98
N PHE A 307 10.81 -3.74 -4.11
CA PHE A 307 9.57 -3.05 -4.46
C PHE A 307 9.76 -1.98 -5.55
N LEU A 308 10.85 -1.20 -5.50
CA LEU A 308 11.16 -0.21 -6.52
C LEU A 308 11.50 -0.86 -7.86
N LYS A 309 12.27 -1.95 -7.85
CA LYS A 309 12.64 -2.73 -9.03
C LYS A 309 11.38 -3.31 -9.69
N GLN A 310 10.56 -4.01 -8.92
CA GLN A 310 9.31 -4.59 -9.42
C GLN A 310 8.37 -3.52 -9.97
N ARG A 311 8.13 -2.44 -9.23
CA ARG A 311 7.28 -1.33 -9.70
C ARG A 311 7.80 -0.68 -10.97
N LYS A 312 9.13 -0.60 -11.15
CA LYS A 312 9.73 -0.07 -12.38
C LYS A 312 9.52 -1.00 -13.55
N ALA A 313 9.64 -2.32 -13.34
CA ALA A 313 9.37 -3.33 -14.35
C ALA A 313 7.88 -3.32 -14.74
N ASP A 314 6.96 -3.31 -13.76
CA ASP A 314 5.51 -3.30 -13.99
C ASP A 314 5.03 -2.06 -14.76
N ASN A 315 5.60 -0.90 -14.47
CA ASN A 315 5.23 0.37 -15.13
C ASN A 315 6.01 0.62 -16.44
N GLY A 316 7.03 -0.15 -16.75
CA GLY A 316 7.78 -0.05 -18.01
C GLY A 316 6.91 -0.48 -19.19
N ILE A 317 6.88 0.30 -20.27
CA ILE A 317 6.21 -0.05 -21.52
C ILE A 317 7.31 -0.37 -22.53
N ALA A 318 7.54 -1.66 -22.79
CA ALA A 318 8.56 -2.13 -23.73
C ALA A 318 7.98 -2.57 -25.07
N SER A 319 6.68 -2.95 -25.09
CA SER A 319 5.99 -3.45 -26.26
C SER A 319 4.48 -3.23 -26.14
N PHE A 320 3.76 -3.37 -27.25
CA PHE A 320 2.30 -3.34 -27.30
C PHE A 320 1.79 -4.29 -28.39
N VAL A 321 0.50 -4.61 -28.33
CA VAL A 321 -0.19 -5.35 -29.38
C VAL A 321 -0.91 -4.35 -30.26
N ASN A 322 -0.63 -4.37 -31.56
CA ASN A 322 -1.29 -3.49 -32.53
C ASN A 322 -2.73 -3.98 -32.84
N ASP A 323 -3.47 -3.22 -33.64
CA ASP A 323 -4.88 -3.55 -34.00
C ASP A 323 -4.99 -4.84 -34.83
N HIS A 324 -3.91 -5.31 -35.45
CA HIS A 324 -3.82 -6.59 -36.17
C HIS A 324 -3.44 -7.76 -35.26
N GLY A 325 -3.35 -7.56 -33.93
CA GLY A 325 -2.98 -8.61 -32.98
C GLY A 325 -1.48 -8.95 -32.94
N GLN A 326 -0.62 -8.18 -33.65
CA GLN A 326 0.81 -8.42 -33.68
C GLN A 326 1.51 -7.68 -32.53
N LEU A 327 2.50 -8.35 -31.93
CA LEU A 327 3.33 -7.74 -30.89
C LEU A 327 4.40 -6.87 -31.55
N VAL A 328 4.45 -5.61 -31.17
CA VAL A 328 5.45 -4.63 -31.57
C VAL A 328 6.34 -4.29 -30.40
N ASP A 329 7.66 -4.52 -30.52
CA ASP A 329 8.66 -4.29 -29.48
C ASP A 329 9.75 -3.30 -29.90
N ASN A 330 9.68 -2.79 -31.12
CA ASN A 330 10.52 -1.69 -31.59
C ASN A 330 10.17 -0.41 -30.83
N PHE A 331 11.07 0.05 -29.96
CA PHE A 331 10.80 1.15 -29.03
C PHE A 331 10.35 2.46 -29.69
N PRO A 332 10.92 2.95 -30.80
CA PRO A 332 10.40 4.09 -31.55
C PRO A 332 8.94 3.93 -31.98
N GLU A 333 8.55 2.74 -32.44
CA GLU A 333 7.18 2.44 -32.83
C GLU A 333 6.23 2.39 -31.63
N VAL A 334 6.71 1.82 -30.50
CA VAL A 334 5.96 1.85 -29.23
C VAL A 334 5.68 3.28 -28.81
N VAL A 335 6.70 4.16 -28.84
CA VAL A 335 6.53 5.57 -28.48
C VAL A 335 5.55 6.25 -29.42
N SER A 336 5.72 6.06 -30.74
CA SER A 336 4.85 6.66 -31.75
C SER A 336 3.39 6.25 -31.56
N HIS A 337 3.12 4.95 -31.33
CA HIS A 337 1.77 4.43 -31.09
C HIS A 337 1.12 5.06 -29.88
N PHE A 338 1.81 5.06 -28.73
CA PHE A 338 1.25 5.61 -27.49
C PHE A 338 1.05 7.13 -27.58
N VAL A 339 1.99 7.85 -28.16
CA VAL A 339 1.85 9.30 -28.39
C VAL A 339 0.68 9.59 -29.33
N GLY A 340 0.54 8.84 -30.44
CA GLY A 340 -0.57 8.95 -31.38
C GLY A 340 -1.92 8.69 -30.71
N HIS A 341 -2.03 7.59 -29.95
CA HIS A 341 -3.25 7.23 -29.21
C HIS A 341 -3.69 8.34 -28.24
N PHE A 342 -2.76 8.80 -27.37
CA PHE A 342 -3.14 9.82 -26.39
C PHE A 342 -3.29 11.22 -26.99
N ARG A 343 -2.62 11.52 -28.09
CA ARG A 343 -2.86 12.77 -28.86
C ARG A 343 -4.27 12.77 -29.45
N GLY A 344 -4.72 11.67 -30.03
CA GLY A 344 -6.10 11.51 -30.51
C GLY A 344 -7.11 11.61 -29.36
N TYR A 345 -6.85 10.90 -28.26
CA TYR A 345 -7.74 10.86 -27.10
C TYR A 345 -7.88 12.19 -26.36
N LEU A 346 -6.80 12.96 -26.21
CA LEU A 346 -6.79 14.23 -25.47
C LEU A 346 -6.96 15.46 -26.38
N GLY A 347 -6.62 15.34 -27.66
CA GLY A 347 -6.63 16.45 -28.61
C GLY A 347 -7.85 16.49 -29.53
N SER A 348 -8.71 15.46 -29.51
CA SER A 348 -9.98 15.49 -30.25
C SER A 348 -10.89 16.56 -29.65
N ARG A 349 -11.29 17.53 -30.48
CA ARG A 349 -12.36 18.45 -30.09
C ARG A 349 -13.66 17.67 -30.03
N SER A 350 -14.38 17.81 -28.93
CA SER A 350 -15.73 17.32 -28.82
C SER A 350 -16.60 18.00 -29.90
N SER A 351 -17.38 17.22 -30.60
CA SER A 351 -18.43 17.73 -31.50
C SER A 351 -19.69 18.13 -30.71
N ALA A 352 -19.52 18.67 -29.49
CA ALA A 352 -20.63 19.21 -28.73
C ALA A 352 -21.26 20.37 -29.52
N THR A 353 -22.38 20.10 -30.14
CA THR A 353 -23.13 21.06 -30.97
C THR A 353 -24.34 21.62 -30.22
N GLY A 354 -24.70 21.04 -29.08
CA GLY A 354 -25.85 21.46 -28.28
C GLY A 354 -25.54 22.68 -27.41
N SER A 355 -26.40 23.68 -27.45
CA SER A 355 -26.41 24.74 -26.45
C SER A 355 -27.00 24.24 -25.12
N ILE A 356 -26.42 24.70 -23.99
CA ILE A 356 -27.03 24.44 -22.69
C ILE A 356 -28.39 25.10 -22.64
N ASN A 357 -29.45 24.34 -22.33
CA ASN A 357 -30.77 24.91 -22.11
C ASN A 357 -30.73 25.81 -20.86
N LEU A 358 -30.84 27.14 -21.10
CA LEU A 358 -30.78 28.14 -20.05
C LEU A 358 -31.93 28.02 -19.04
N ASP A 359 -33.06 27.46 -19.42
CA ASP A 359 -34.21 27.28 -18.54
C ASP A 359 -33.91 26.20 -17.49
N CYS A 360 -33.16 25.15 -17.82
CA CYS A 360 -32.66 24.18 -16.85
C CYS A 360 -31.75 24.83 -15.80
N ILE A 361 -30.93 25.82 -16.22
CA ILE A 361 -30.06 26.57 -15.29
C ILE A 361 -30.88 27.49 -14.38
N LYS A 362 -31.95 28.14 -14.93
CA LYS A 362 -32.84 29.04 -14.16
C LYS A 362 -33.55 28.31 -13.02
N VAL A 363 -33.98 27.07 -13.27
CA VAL A 363 -34.66 26.21 -12.27
C VAL A 363 -33.70 25.61 -11.23
N GLY A 364 -32.42 25.55 -11.54
CA GLY A 364 -31.40 24.99 -10.66
C GLY A 364 -31.17 25.82 -9.39
N SER A 365 -30.56 25.17 -8.38
CA SER A 365 -30.17 25.86 -7.13
C SER A 365 -29.14 26.96 -7.40
N LYS A 366 -29.32 28.13 -6.80
CA LYS A 366 -28.46 29.31 -6.93
C LYS A 366 -27.68 29.57 -5.66
N LEU A 367 -26.50 30.16 -5.79
CA LEU A 367 -25.70 30.59 -4.66
C LEU A 367 -26.29 31.85 -4.03
N SER A 368 -26.30 31.91 -2.70
CA SER A 368 -26.64 33.13 -1.97
C SER A 368 -25.59 34.25 -2.22
N ILE A 369 -25.95 35.47 -1.95
CA ILE A 369 -25.04 36.64 -2.08
C ILE A 369 -23.79 36.43 -1.20
N GLU A 370 -23.97 35.90 0.02
CA GLU A 370 -22.84 35.58 0.93
C GLU A 370 -21.92 34.54 0.34
N GLN A 371 -22.47 33.50 -0.30
CA GLN A 371 -21.68 32.45 -0.95
C GLN A 371 -20.96 32.99 -2.20
N GLN A 372 -21.57 33.87 -2.97
CA GLN A 372 -20.94 34.57 -4.08
C GLN A 372 -19.79 35.46 -3.61
N THR A 373 -20.01 36.25 -2.57
CA THR A 373 -18.97 37.08 -1.93
C THR A 373 -17.80 36.24 -1.41
N LEU A 374 -18.08 35.07 -0.82
CA LEU A 374 -17.04 34.14 -0.38
C LEU A 374 -16.18 33.64 -1.54
N LEU A 375 -16.78 33.36 -2.70
CA LEU A 375 -16.04 32.90 -3.88
C LEU A 375 -15.15 34.01 -4.46
N LEU A 376 -15.64 35.24 -4.46
CA LEU A 376 -14.95 36.39 -5.06
C LEU A 376 -13.87 36.99 -4.15
N LYS A 377 -13.86 36.66 -2.85
CA LYS A 377 -12.87 37.20 -1.90
C LYS A 377 -11.44 36.91 -2.35
N PRO A 378 -10.49 37.86 -2.34
CA PRO A 378 -9.08 37.63 -2.65
C PRO A 378 -8.47 36.54 -1.75
N PHE A 379 -7.51 35.78 -2.29
CA PHE A 379 -6.81 34.75 -1.50
C PHE A 379 -5.73 35.40 -0.63
N SER A 380 -5.76 35.11 0.66
CA SER A 380 -4.75 35.60 1.59
C SER A 380 -3.43 34.80 1.47
N PRO A 381 -2.27 35.40 1.82
CA PRO A 381 -0.99 34.70 1.87
C PRO A 381 -1.02 33.46 2.79
N LYS A 382 -1.85 33.49 3.83
CA LYS A 382 -2.07 32.33 4.73
C LYS A 382 -2.77 31.18 4.02
N GLU A 383 -3.80 31.45 3.22
CA GLU A 383 -4.48 30.44 2.42
C GLU A 383 -3.55 29.84 1.37
N ILE A 384 -2.80 30.67 0.66
CA ILE A 384 -1.80 30.23 -0.34
C ILE A 384 -0.78 29.30 0.30
N ARG A 385 -0.21 29.70 1.44
CA ARG A 385 0.74 28.85 2.18
C ARG A 385 0.11 27.53 2.61
N LEU A 386 -1.09 27.56 3.17
CA LEU A 386 -1.81 26.35 3.61
C LEU A 386 -2.12 25.42 2.44
N ALA A 387 -2.56 25.96 1.30
CA ALA A 387 -2.84 25.18 0.10
C ALA A 387 -1.56 24.48 -0.40
N LEU A 388 -0.44 25.21 -0.48
CA LEU A 388 0.83 24.68 -0.96
C LEU A 388 1.42 23.63 0.00
N PHE A 389 1.43 23.89 1.31
CA PHE A 389 1.98 22.97 2.34
C PHE A 389 1.09 21.76 2.57
N SER A 390 -0.17 21.79 2.14
CA SER A 390 -1.06 20.63 2.18
C SER A 390 -0.83 19.64 1.03
N ILE A 391 0.03 19.97 0.04
CA ILE A 391 0.48 19.04 -1.00
C ILE A 391 1.59 18.19 -0.40
N PRO A 392 1.44 16.86 -0.28
CA PRO A 392 2.49 16.03 0.31
C PRO A 392 3.82 16.13 -0.42
N ALA A 393 4.93 16.29 0.33
CA ALA A 393 6.26 16.52 -0.21
C ALA A 393 6.84 15.38 -1.08
N ASN A 394 6.24 14.18 -1.00
CA ASN A 394 6.60 13.00 -1.79
C ASN A 394 5.81 12.85 -3.10
N LYS A 395 4.85 13.75 -3.40
CA LYS A 395 4.11 13.73 -4.67
C LYS A 395 5.04 14.05 -5.86
N SER A 396 4.70 13.45 -7.02
CA SER A 396 5.44 13.72 -8.27
C SER A 396 5.39 15.20 -8.63
N PRO A 397 6.55 15.81 -8.90
CA PRO A 397 6.59 17.18 -9.45
C PRO A 397 6.07 17.19 -10.89
N GLY A 398 5.90 18.38 -11.43
CA GLY A 398 5.65 18.63 -12.85
C GLY A 398 6.94 18.60 -13.69
N PRO A 399 6.88 19.11 -14.94
CA PRO A 399 8.05 19.18 -15.84
C PRO A 399 9.19 20.04 -15.28
N ASP A 400 8.86 21.02 -14.43
CA ASP A 400 9.81 21.90 -13.73
C ASP A 400 10.68 21.13 -12.71
N GLY A 401 10.22 19.98 -12.23
CA GLY A 401 10.89 19.10 -11.29
C GLY A 401 10.82 19.53 -9.82
N TYR A 402 10.09 20.59 -9.47
CA TYR A 402 9.94 21.08 -8.10
C TYR A 402 8.70 20.49 -7.41
N GLY A 403 8.90 19.73 -6.35
CA GLY A 403 7.84 19.28 -5.44
C GLY A 403 7.53 20.32 -4.35
N SER A 404 6.43 20.12 -3.60
CA SER A 404 6.08 20.99 -2.46
C SER A 404 7.17 21.05 -1.39
N GLY A 405 7.95 19.97 -1.21
CA GLY A 405 9.08 19.93 -0.27
C GLY A 405 10.15 20.99 -0.53
N PHE A 406 10.36 21.39 -1.79
CA PHE A 406 11.23 22.53 -2.11
C PHE A 406 10.68 23.83 -1.54
N PHE A 407 9.40 24.11 -1.82
CA PHE A 407 8.75 25.34 -1.35
C PHE A 407 8.65 25.39 0.17
N GLU A 408 8.38 24.26 0.82
CA GLU A 408 8.39 24.18 2.28
C GLU A 408 9.76 24.52 2.87
N ALA A 409 10.83 23.93 2.33
CA ALA A 409 12.19 24.12 2.81
C ALA A 409 12.70 25.54 2.55
N ALA A 410 12.40 26.11 1.39
CA ALA A 410 12.87 27.42 0.96
C ALA A 410 11.89 28.57 1.25
N TRP A 411 10.79 28.33 1.99
CA TRP A 411 9.69 29.29 2.17
C TRP A 411 10.13 30.67 2.67
N LYS A 412 11.11 30.71 3.56
CA LYS A 412 11.65 31.98 4.07
C LYS A 412 12.28 32.87 2.99
N ILE A 413 12.69 32.29 1.88
CA ILE A 413 13.30 32.99 0.74
C ILE A 413 12.26 33.27 -0.34
N VAL A 414 11.52 32.23 -0.77
CA VAL A 414 10.66 32.31 -1.94
C VAL A 414 9.21 32.69 -1.64
N GLY A 415 8.78 32.59 -0.39
CA GLY A 415 7.37 32.61 -0.01
C GLY A 415 6.64 33.93 -0.31
N LYS A 416 7.30 35.07 -0.11
CA LYS A 416 6.71 36.38 -0.44
C LYS A 416 6.39 36.50 -1.92
N GLU A 417 7.38 36.19 -2.78
CA GLU A 417 7.21 36.25 -4.22
C GLU A 417 6.18 35.24 -4.73
N VAL A 418 6.15 34.02 -4.15
CA VAL A 418 5.14 33.03 -4.49
C VAL A 418 3.73 33.51 -4.16
N CYS A 419 3.52 34.10 -2.99
CA CYS A 419 2.22 34.65 -2.63
C CYS A 419 1.81 35.81 -3.56
N SER A 420 2.72 36.75 -3.83
CA SER A 420 2.45 37.88 -4.71
C SER A 420 2.14 37.43 -6.14
N ALA A 421 2.90 36.47 -6.68
CA ALA A 421 2.70 35.96 -8.04
C ALA A 421 1.37 35.19 -8.19
N ILE A 422 0.97 34.43 -7.19
CA ILE A 422 -0.33 33.72 -7.19
C ILE A 422 -1.47 34.73 -7.04
N SER A 423 -1.37 35.72 -6.16
CA SER A 423 -2.37 36.80 -6.06
C SER A 423 -2.53 37.56 -7.37
N ASN A 424 -1.44 37.96 -7.97
CA ASN A 424 -1.43 38.65 -9.27
C ASN A 424 -2.08 37.81 -10.39
N CYS A 425 -1.87 36.48 -10.37
CA CYS A 425 -2.55 35.57 -11.31
C CYS A 425 -4.08 35.60 -11.15
N PHE A 426 -4.59 35.68 -9.94
CA PHE A 426 -6.04 35.77 -9.69
C PHE A 426 -6.60 37.16 -10.03
N GLU A 427 -5.82 38.23 -9.86
CA GLU A 427 -6.23 39.58 -10.18
C GLU A 427 -6.27 39.82 -11.70
N THR A 428 -5.27 39.31 -12.41
CA THR A 428 -5.13 39.55 -13.86
C THR A 428 -5.79 38.50 -14.74
N GLY A 429 -6.12 37.32 -14.15
CA GLY A 429 -6.57 36.16 -14.91
C GLY A 429 -5.48 35.54 -15.82
N SER A 430 -4.25 36.06 -15.77
CA SER A 430 -3.16 35.63 -16.63
C SER A 430 -2.39 34.46 -16.02
N PHE A 431 -2.27 33.38 -16.79
CA PHE A 431 -1.51 32.20 -16.44
C PHE A 431 -0.49 31.89 -17.55
N PRO A 432 0.82 31.89 -17.29
CA PRO A 432 1.86 31.70 -18.31
C PRO A 432 1.76 30.34 -19.00
N SER A 433 1.97 30.32 -20.31
CA SER A 433 1.91 29.09 -21.14
C SER A 433 2.92 28.05 -20.70
N GLU A 434 4.08 28.47 -20.22
CA GLU A 434 5.14 27.59 -19.74
C GLU A 434 4.73 26.76 -18.49
N LEU A 435 3.76 27.23 -17.73
CA LEU A 435 3.19 26.53 -16.57
C LEU A 435 1.99 25.65 -16.94
N HIS A 436 1.46 25.75 -18.17
CA HIS A 436 0.43 24.84 -18.68
C HIS A 436 0.99 23.46 -19.00
N GLU A 437 2.29 23.36 -19.25
CA GLU A 437 2.93 22.10 -19.57
C GLU A 437 2.78 21.08 -18.46
N THR A 438 2.46 19.86 -18.84
CA THR A 438 2.31 18.73 -17.92
C THR A 438 2.97 17.48 -18.47
N SER A 439 3.56 16.70 -17.60
CA SER A 439 4.08 15.37 -17.96
C SER A 439 3.00 14.33 -17.78
N LEU A 440 2.70 13.56 -18.82
CA LEU A 440 1.79 12.43 -18.72
C LEU A 440 2.53 11.19 -18.20
N SER A 441 2.02 10.61 -17.14
CA SER A 441 2.49 9.34 -16.61
C SER A 441 1.42 8.26 -16.86
N LEU A 442 1.79 7.21 -17.57
CA LEU A 442 0.88 6.12 -17.91
C LEU A 442 0.82 5.10 -16.76
N ILE A 443 -0.38 4.81 -16.26
CA ILE A 443 -0.60 3.83 -15.18
C ILE A 443 -1.50 2.71 -15.70
N PRO A 444 -1.12 1.43 -15.54
CA PRO A 444 -1.94 0.31 -15.97
C PRO A 444 -3.32 0.29 -15.31
N LYS A 445 -4.36 0.02 -16.06
CA LYS A 445 -5.73 -0.25 -15.58
C LYS A 445 -5.92 -1.71 -15.19
N VAL A 446 -5.15 -2.60 -15.82
CA VAL A 446 -5.21 -4.06 -15.71
C VAL A 446 -3.85 -4.62 -15.30
N ALA A 447 -3.82 -5.85 -14.83
CA ALA A 447 -2.57 -6.50 -14.38
C ALA A 447 -1.57 -6.69 -15.53
N ASN A 448 -2.05 -7.08 -16.71
CA ASN A 448 -1.25 -7.27 -17.92
C ASN A 448 -1.75 -6.33 -19.04
N PRO A 449 -1.23 -5.11 -19.13
CA PRO A 449 -1.64 -4.15 -20.13
C PRO A 449 -0.92 -4.41 -21.45
N PHE A 450 -1.68 -4.56 -22.56
CA PHE A 450 -1.14 -4.81 -23.91
C PHE A 450 -1.39 -3.68 -24.89
N ARG A 451 -2.44 -2.88 -24.67
CA ARG A 451 -2.89 -1.84 -25.58
C ARG A 451 -2.79 -0.47 -24.90
N ALA A 452 -2.68 0.59 -25.68
CA ALA A 452 -2.67 1.93 -25.13
C ALA A 452 -3.92 2.28 -24.30
N ILE A 453 -5.07 1.71 -24.68
CA ILE A 453 -6.34 1.85 -23.94
C ILE A 453 -6.29 1.23 -22.52
N ASP A 454 -5.39 0.29 -22.27
CA ASP A 454 -5.23 -0.35 -20.95
C ASP A 454 -4.51 0.54 -19.95
N TYR A 455 -4.05 1.72 -20.36
CA TYR A 455 -3.38 2.69 -19.50
C TYR A 455 -4.26 3.90 -19.22
N ARG A 456 -4.08 4.48 -18.02
CA ARG A 456 -4.63 5.79 -17.63
C ARG A 456 -3.54 6.83 -17.76
N PRO A 457 -3.75 7.90 -18.55
CA PRO A 457 -2.86 9.05 -18.53
C PRO A 457 -3.10 9.85 -17.25
N ILE A 458 -2.06 10.04 -16.45
CA ILE A 458 -2.09 10.89 -15.25
C ILE A 458 -1.24 12.11 -15.49
N ALA A 459 -1.87 13.28 -15.47
CA ALA A 459 -1.19 14.57 -15.64
C ALA A 459 -0.40 14.94 -14.37
N CYS A 460 0.90 15.10 -14.52
CA CYS A 460 1.81 15.59 -13.49
C CYS A 460 2.06 17.10 -13.73
N CYS A 461 1.17 17.95 -13.23
CA CYS A 461 1.29 19.40 -13.31
C CYS A 461 2.37 19.94 -12.36
N THR A 462 2.81 21.20 -12.58
CA THR A 462 3.73 21.91 -11.67
C THR A 462 3.11 22.08 -10.27
N THR A 463 3.93 22.28 -9.25
CA THR A 463 3.45 22.49 -7.88
C THR A 463 2.70 23.80 -7.73
N LEU A 464 3.07 24.83 -8.47
CA LEU A 464 2.34 26.11 -8.49
C LEU A 464 0.95 25.95 -9.11
N TYR A 465 0.81 25.23 -10.23
CA TYR A 465 -0.50 24.88 -10.79
C TYR A 465 -1.38 24.13 -9.81
N LYS A 466 -0.82 23.11 -9.15
CA LYS A 466 -1.55 22.35 -8.11
C LYS A 466 -2.00 23.23 -6.94
N CYS A 467 -1.18 24.21 -6.55
CA CYS A 467 -1.53 25.16 -5.50
C CYS A 467 -2.74 26.03 -5.90
N ILE A 468 -2.71 26.61 -7.09
CA ILE A 468 -3.80 27.43 -7.63
C ILE A 468 -5.09 26.62 -7.76
N ALA A 469 -5.02 25.44 -8.40
CA ALA A 469 -6.16 24.55 -8.50
C ALA A 469 -6.73 24.17 -7.13
N LYS A 470 -5.87 23.95 -6.12
CA LYS A 470 -6.30 23.61 -4.75
C LYS A 470 -6.96 24.78 -4.03
N LEU A 471 -6.51 26.00 -4.25
CA LEU A 471 -7.16 27.21 -3.74
C LEU A 471 -8.59 27.32 -4.27
N ILE A 472 -8.76 27.19 -5.59
CA ILE A 472 -10.08 27.19 -6.25
C ILE A 472 -10.96 26.06 -5.68
N CYS A 473 -10.47 24.82 -5.70
CA CYS A 473 -11.19 23.67 -5.18
C CYS A 473 -11.58 23.82 -3.72
N SER A 474 -10.73 24.43 -2.89
CA SER A 474 -11.00 24.60 -1.46
C SER A 474 -12.19 25.55 -1.22
N ARG A 475 -12.31 26.60 -2.03
CA ARG A 475 -13.45 27.53 -1.97
C ARG A 475 -14.72 26.94 -2.56
N LEU A 476 -14.63 26.35 -3.74
CA LEU A 476 -15.77 25.67 -4.35
C LEU A 476 -16.35 24.60 -3.43
N ALA A 477 -15.51 23.86 -2.71
CA ALA A 477 -15.97 22.83 -1.78
C ALA A 477 -16.85 23.35 -0.64
N LEU A 478 -16.82 24.65 -0.34
CA LEU A 478 -17.69 25.26 0.67
C LEU A 478 -19.10 25.51 0.16
N VAL A 479 -19.26 25.80 -1.11
CA VAL A 479 -20.55 26.19 -1.74
C VAL A 479 -21.19 25.06 -2.54
N LEU A 480 -20.41 24.08 -3.04
CA LEU A 480 -20.94 22.95 -3.80
C LEU A 480 -22.10 22.19 -3.12
N PRO A 481 -22.11 21.97 -1.78
CA PRO A 481 -23.25 21.33 -1.14
C PRO A 481 -24.60 22.02 -1.34
N ALA A 482 -24.60 23.33 -1.59
CA ALA A 482 -25.82 24.13 -1.79
C ALA A 482 -26.38 24.00 -3.22
N ILE A 483 -25.53 23.83 -4.22
CA ILE A 483 -25.95 23.80 -5.63
C ILE A 483 -26.05 22.40 -6.21
N VAL A 484 -25.36 21.42 -5.63
CA VAL A 484 -25.42 20.05 -6.11
C VAL A 484 -26.50 19.27 -5.37
N GLN A 485 -27.40 18.62 -6.12
CA GLN A 485 -28.50 17.83 -5.54
C GLN A 485 -28.03 16.77 -4.56
N SER A 486 -28.86 16.46 -3.55
CA SER A 486 -28.52 15.57 -2.42
C SER A 486 -28.24 14.12 -2.81
N ASN A 487 -28.73 13.66 -3.96
CA ASN A 487 -28.49 12.33 -4.52
C ASN A 487 -27.04 12.13 -5.04
N GLN A 488 -26.32 13.21 -5.35
CA GLN A 488 -24.89 13.13 -5.69
C GLN A 488 -24.05 12.91 -4.42
N GLY A 489 -23.69 11.66 -4.18
CA GLY A 489 -22.90 11.27 -2.98
C GLY A 489 -21.39 11.37 -3.15
N ALA A 490 -20.87 11.37 -4.38
CA ALA A 490 -19.44 11.39 -4.66
C ALA A 490 -18.88 12.82 -4.78
N PHE A 491 -17.65 13.04 -4.29
CA PHE A 491 -16.87 14.27 -4.42
C PHE A 491 -17.45 15.52 -3.73
N ILE A 492 -18.57 15.43 -3.04
CA ILE A 492 -19.16 16.53 -2.26
C ILE A 492 -18.78 16.36 -0.79
N ARG A 493 -18.25 17.45 -0.21
CA ARG A 493 -17.82 17.45 1.20
C ARG A 493 -18.98 17.11 2.14
N GLY A 494 -18.75 16.18 3.06
CA GLY A 494 -19.76 15.75 4.06
C GLY A 494 -20.72 14.67 3.56
N ARG A 495 -20.76 14.36 2.27
CA ARG A 495 -21.60 13.29 1.72
C ARG A 495 -20.85 11.95 1.65
N SER A 496 -21.59 10.86 1.75
CA SER A 496 -21.03 9.51 1.70
C SER A 496 -21.71 8.68 0.63
N ILE A 497 -20.90 8.08 -0.24
CA ILE A 497 -21.38 7.14 -1.26
C ILE A 497 -22.10 5.93 -0.63
N ALA A 498 -21.75 5.55 0.60
CA ALA A 498 -22.42 4.47 1.31
C ALA A 498 -23.92 4.73 1.52
N HIS A 499 -24.34 5.99 1.67
CA HIS A 499 -25.76 6.35 1.78
C HIS A 499 -26.53 5.99 0.51
N ASN A 500 -25.98 6.29 -0.66
CA ASN A 500 -26.57 5.93 -1.95
C ASN A 500 -26.63 4.41 -2.13
N ILE A 501 -25.59 3.68 -1.68
CA ILE A 501 -25.59 2.21 -1.73
C ILE A 501 -26.73 1.65 -0.87
N MET A 502 -26.97 2.22 0.30
CA MET A 502 -28.01 1.74 1.22
C MET A 502 -29.42 2.06 0.67
N ILE A 503 -29.64 3.25 0.10
CA ILE A 503 -30.90 3.59 -0.57
C ILE A 503 -31.13 2.65 -1.75
N PHE A 504 -30.12 2.43 -2.58
CA PHE A 504 -30.24 1.51 -3.70
C PHE A 504 -30.54 0.06 -3.25
N GLN A 505 -29.96 -0.38 -2.14
CA GLN A 505 -30.26 -1.70 -1.58
C GLN A 505 -31.73 -1.83 -1.15
N ASP A 506 -32.37 -0.75 -0.70
CA ASP A 506 -33.81 -0.72 -0.45
C ASP A 506 -34.63 -0.75 -1.73
N LEU A 507 -34.22 -0.02 -2.76
CA LEU A 507 -34.90 0.04 -4.05
C LEU A 507 -34.92 -1.33 -4.77
N ILE A 508 -33.85 -2.12 -4.66
CA ILE A 508 -33.79 -3.47 -5.25
C ILE A 508 -34.43 -4.56 -4.38
N LYS A 509 -34.97 -4.22 -3.23
CA LYS A 509 -35.68 -5.16 -2.37
C LYS A 509 -36.85 -5.79 -3.15
N ASN A 510 -36.99 -7.12 -3.07
CA ASN A 510 -38.02 -7.91 -3.78
C ASN A 510 -38.02 -7.73 -5.31
N TYR A 511 -36.90 -7.31 -5.91
CA TYR A 511 -36.81 -6.93 -7.31
C TYR A 511 -37.20 -8.04 -8.31
N GLY A 512 -37.02 -9.30 -7.95
CA GLY A 512 -37.35 -10.46 -8.82
C GLY A 512 -38.72 -11.11 -8.57
N ARG A 513 -39.56 -10.56 -7.66
CA ARG A 513 -40.87 -11.15 -7.38
C ARG A 513 -41.91 -10.73 -8.42
N ALA A 514 -42.63 -11.69 -8.98
CA ALA A 514 -43.64 -11.44 -10.01
C ALA A 514 -44.83 -10.60 -9.52
N VAL A 515 -45.06 -10.51 -8.22
CA VAL A 515 -46.18 -9.78 -7.59
C VAL A 515 -45.89 -8.27 -7.43
N THR A 516 -44.68 -7.83 -7.75
CA THR A 516 -44.32 -6.40 -7.65
C THR A 516 -44.48 -5.72 -9.00
N SER A 517 -44.77 -4.40 -9.00
CA SER A 517 -44.81 -3.59 -10.22
C SER A 517 -43.51 -3.74 -11.04
N PRO A 518 -43.60 -3.73 -12.39
CA PRO A 518 -42.44 -3.80 -13.27
C PRO A 518 -41.39 -2.75 -12.92
N ARG A 519 -40.12 -3.15 -12.84
CA ARG A 519 -39.01 -2.28 -12.44
C ARG A 519 -37.82 -2.44 -13.39
N CYS A 520 -37.17 -1.33 -13.65
CA CYS A 520 -35.94 -1.29 -14.42
C CYS A 520 -34.88 -0.47 -13.66
N ALA A 521 -33.69 -0.98 -13.54
CA ALA A 521 -32.55 -0.23 -13.02
C ALA A 521 -31.48 -0.16 -14.10
N ILE A 522 -30.98 1.05 -14.38
CA ILE A 522 -29.98 1.29 -15.41
C ILE A 522 -28.69 1.75 -14.72
N LYS A 523 -27.61 1.02 -15.00
CA LYS A 523 -26.27 1.40 -14.60
C LYS A 523 -25.57 2.04 -15.79
N ILE A 524 -25.26 3.33 -15.71
CA ILE A 524 -24.59 4.08 -16.77
C ILE A 524 -23.14 4.37 -16.32
N ASP A 525 -22.18 4.09 -17.19
CA ASP A 525 -20.75 4.36 -16.95
C ASP A 525 -20.34 5.71 -17.51
N LEU A 526 -21.02 6.72 -17.17
CA LEU A 526 -20.64 8.11 -17.42
C LEU A 526 -21.11 8.99 -16.28
N SER A 527 -22.36 8.82 -15.90
CA SER A 527 -22.99 9.42 -14.75
C SER A 527 -23.98 8.40 -14.19
N LYS A 528 -23.85 8.11 -12.92
CA LYS A 528 -24.64 7.07 -12.25
C LYS A 528 -26.06 7.58 -12.04
N ALA A 529 -26.98 7.20 -12.91
CA ALA A 529 -28.41 7.46 -12.77
C ALA A 529 -29.16 6.15 -12.49
N TYR A 530 -30.09 6.16 -11.56
CA TYR A 530 -31.00 5.08 -11.25
C TYR A 530 -32.43 5.62 -11.42
N ASP A 531 -33.25 4.94 -12.18
CA ASP A 531 -34.62 5.35 -12.34
C ASP A 531 -35.59 4.16 -12.42
N THR A 532 -36.88 4.42 -12.14
CA THR A 532 -37.97 3.43 -12.17
C THR A 532 -38.52 3.30 -13.57
N GLY A 533 -38.56 2.05 -14.09
CA GLY A 533 -38.87 1.81 -15.49
C GLY A 533 -40.34 1.66 -15.84
N THR A 534 -41.00 2.75 -16.16
CA THR A 534 -42.17 2.72 -17.08
C THR A 534 -41.68 3.03 -18.50
N HIS A 535 -42.39 2.60 -19.56
CA HIS A 535 -42.03 2.88 -20.95
C HIS A 535 -41.73 4.38 -21.20
N SER A 536 -42.60 5.25 -20.71
CA SER A 536 -42.45 6.71 -20.86
C SER A 536 -41.18 7.24 -20.12
N ALA A 537 -40.86 6.70 -18.95
CA ALA A 537 -39.70 7.13 -18.19
C ALA A 537 -38.37 6.75 -18.86
N VAL A 538 -38.31 5.62 -19.57
CA VAL A 538 -37.11 5.18 -20.30
C VAL A 538 -36.86 6.11 -21.49
N PHE A 539 -37.87 6.52 -22.23
CA PHE A 539 -37.71 7.48 -23.32
C PHE A 539 -37.30 8.86 -22.82
N THR A 540 -37.89 9.33 -21.72
CA THR A 540 -37.50 10.61 -21.10
C THR A 540 -36.06 10.59 -20.63
N LEU A 541 -35.63 9.46 -20.05
CA LEU A 541 -34.21 9.30 -19.62
C LEU A 541 -33.25 9.26 -20.82
N LYS A 542 -33.65 8.57 -21.93
CA LYS A 542 -32.86 8.54 -23.16
C LYS A 542 -32.68 9.94 -23.72
N ALA A 543 -33.78 10.70 -23.89
CA ALA A 543 -33.77 12.07 -24.38
C ALA A 543 -32.85 12.96 -23.47
N ALA A 544 -33.01 12.88 -22.16
CA ALA A 544 -32.16 13.64 -21.23
C ALA A 544 -30.68 13.27 -21.31
N LEU A 545 -30.34 12.00 -21.57
CA LEU A 545 -28.97 11.55 -21.78
C LEU A 545 -28.42 12.00 -23.13
N ASP A 546 -29.22 12.02 -24.16
CA ASP A 546 -28.82 12.53 -25.47
C ASP A 546 -28.61 14.05 -25.43
N ASP A 547 -29.48 14.81 -24.77
CA ASP A 547 -29.30 16.24 -24.49
C ASP A 547 -28.00 16.50 -23.67
N PHE A 548 -27.78 15.72 -22.62
CA PHE A 548 -26.56 15.81 -21.83
C PHE A 548 -25.31 15.48 -22.67
N SER A 549 -25.39 14.46 -23.51
CA SER A 549 -24.29 14.08 -24.40
C SER A 549 -24.01 15.16 -25.44
N SER A 550 -25.02 15.74 -26.03
CA SER A 550 -24.88 16.83 -27.01
C SER A 550 -24.32 18.10 -26.41
N ALA A 551 -24.74 18.45 -25.19
CA ALA A 551 -24.23 19.64 -24.47
C ALA A 551 -22.83 19.48 -23.90
N THR A 552 -22.43 18.29 -23.47
CA THR A 552 -21.16 18.05 -22.78
C THR A 552 -20.11 17.37 -23.64
N GLY A 553 -20.48 16.74 -24.73
CA GLY A 553 -19.63 15.89 -25.55
C GLY A 553 -19.27 14.56 -24.92
N LEU A 554 -19.88 14.21 -23.79
CA LEU A 554 -19.68 12.94 -23.10
C LEU A 554 -20.71 11.92 -23.59
N THR A 555 -20.26 10.75 -24.03
CA THR A 555 -21.13 9.68 -24.55
C THR A 555 -21.24 8.51 -23.57
N ILE A 556 -22.35 7.80 -23.60
CA ILE A 556 -22.57 6.59 -22.82
C ILE A 556 -21.65 5.48 -23.30
N ASN A 557 -20.95 4.85 -22.39
CA ASN A 557 -20.16 3.65 -22.67
C ASN A 557 -21.06 2.41 -22.60
N SER A 558 -21.63 1.99 -23.73
CA SER A 558 -22.56 0.86 -23.82
C SER A 558 -21.93 -0.47 -23.34
N ALA A 559 -20.65 -0.69 -23.59
CA ALA A 559 -19.93 -1.90 -23.15
C ALA A 559 -19.82 -2.04 -21.62
N LYS A 560 -19.89 -0.93 -20.88
CA LYS A 560 -19.81 -0.91 -19.42
C LYS A 560 -21.13 -0.56 -18.74
N SER A 561 -22.10 -0.08 -19.51
CA SER A 561 -23.44 0.23 -19.04
C SER A 561 -24.32 -1.01 -19.13
N GLN A 562 -25.23 -1.18 -18.20
CA GLN A 562 -26.09 -2.37 -18.12
C GLN A 562 -27.48 -1.99 -17.63
N ILE A 563 -28.47 -2.75 -18.08
CA ILE A 563 -29.83 -2.62 -17.63
C ILE A 563 -30.30 -3.86 -16.88
N PHE A 564 -30.99 -3.69 -15.78
CA PHE A 564 -31.48 -4.75 -14.90
C PHE A 564 -32.98 -4.69 -14.83
N PHE A 565 -33.67 -5.84 -14.95
CA PHE A 565 -35.12 -5.93 -14.95
C PHE A 565 -35.64 -6.74 -13.77
N GLY A 566 -36.76 -6.32 -13.19
CA GLY A 566 -37.51 -7.02 -12.17
C GLY A 566 -38.99 -7.01 -12.47
N GLY A 567 -39.65 -8.19 -12.58
CA GLY A 567 -41.07 -8.31 -12.86
C GLY A 567 -41.49 -7.82 -14.24
N VAL A 568 -40.59 -7.72 -15.21
CA VAL A 568 -40.83 -7.24 -16.58
C VAL A 568 -40.94 -8.43 -17.53
N SER A 569 -41.88 -8.44 -18.46
CA SER A 569 -42.03 -9.49 -19.47
C SER A 569 -40.87 -9.53 -20.47
N SER A 570 -40.62 -10.70 -21.09
CA SER A 570 -39.49 -10.90 -22.01
C SER A 570 -39.53 -9.95 -23.21
N HIS A 571 -40.69 -9.74 -23.80
CA HIS A 571 -40.88 -8.85 -24.94
C HIS A 571 -40.49 -7.40 -24.58
N VAL A 572 -40.96 -6.89 -23.44
CA VAL A 572 -40.64 -5.53 -22.96
C VAL A 572 -39.18 -5.38 -22.62
N ARG A 573 -38.54 -6.42 -22.06
CA ARG A 573 -37.07 -6.41 -21.80
C ARG A 573 -36.27 -6.23 -23.07
N THR A 574 -36.60 -7.03 -24.11
CA THR A 574 -35.92 -6.94 -25.40
C THR A 574 -36.10 -5.56 -26.03
N PHE A 575 -37.32 -5.04 -26.04
CA PHE A 575 -37.62 -3.71 -26.56
C PHE A 575 -36.82 -2.60 -25.86
N ILE A 576 -36.84 -2.56 -24.51
CA ILE A 576 -36.14 -1.51 -23.77
C ILE A 576 -34.59 -1.67 -23.93
N SER A 577 -34.07 -2.90 -23.98
CA SER A 577 -32.66 -3.15 -24.17
C SER A 577 -32.16 -2.68 -25.54
N GLN A 578 -32.92 -2.93 -26.58
CA GLN A 578 -32.65 -2.47 -27.95
C GLN A 578 -32.71 -0.96 -28.05
N GLU A 579 -33.76 -0.35 -27.52
CA GLU A 579 -34.00 1.11 -27.59
C GLU A 579 -32.89 1.89 -26.86
N MET A 580 -32.44 1.41 -25.71
CA MET A 580 -31.34 2.03 -24.92
C MET A 580 -29.96 1.64 -25.44
N ASN A 581 -29.85 0.67 -26.34
CA ASN A 581 -28.56 0.07 -26.78
C ASN A 581 -27.68 -0.36 -25.61
N LEU A 582 -28.27 -1.03 -24.59
CA LEU A 582 -27.59 -1.49 -23.39
C LEU A 582 -27.78 -2.99 -23.19
N MET A 583 -26.73 -3.66 -22.73
CA MET A 583 -26.80 -5.08 -22.41
C MET A 583 -27.61 -5.34 -21.15
N VAL A 584 -28.37 -6.44 -21.13
CA VAL A 584 -29.06 -6.89 -19.92
C VAL A 584 -28.08 -7.46 -18.93
N GLY A 585 -28.05 -6.90 -17.74
CA GLY A 585 -27.20 -7.32 -16.63
C GLY A 585 -27.86 -8.35 -15.72
N SER A 586 -27.04 -9.09 -14.96
CA SER A 586 -27.49 -10.04 -13.94
C SER A 586 -27.00 -9.62 -12.57
N PHE A 587 -27.76 -9.98 -11.49
CA PHE A 587 -27.30 -9.77 -10.12
C PHE A 587 -26.25 -10.82 -9.69
N PRO A 588 -25.25 -10.44 -8.89
CA PRO A 588 -25.07 -9.16 -8.21
C PRO A 588 -24.54 -8.04 -9.12
N LEU A 589 -25.22 -6.91 -9.14
CA LEU A 589 -24.73 -5.68 -9.75
C LEU A 589 -23.50 -5.17 -8.96
N LYS A 590 -22.41 -4.88 -9.65
CA LYS A 590 -21.22 -4.28 -9.01
C LYS A 590 -21.30 -2.76 -9.04
N TYR A 591 -21.33 -2.14 -7.86
CA TYR A 591 -21.30 -0.68 -7.69
C TYR A 591 -20.13 -0.27 -6.82
N LEU A 592 -19.15 0.45 -7.38
CA LEU A 592 -17.92 0.86 -6.71
C LEU A 592 -17.15 -0.29 -6.03
N GLY A 593 -17.18 -1.46 -6.65
CA GLY A 593 -16.55 -2.66 -6.14
C GLY A 593 -17.34 -3.40 -5.06
N VAL A 594 -18.56 -2.97 -4.73
CA VAL A 594 -19.46 -3.64 -3.79
C VAL A 594 -20.54 -4.39 -4.57
N PRO A 595 -20.78 -5.68 -4.29
CA PRO A 595 -21.86 -6.43 -4.93
C PRO A 595 -23.20 -6.03 -4.34
N MET A 596 -24.16 -5.67 -5.19
CA MET A 596 -25.53 -5.31 -4.82
C MET A 596 -26.47 -6.38 -5.33
N ARG A 597 -27.30 -6.91 -4.45
CA ARG A 597 -28.30 -7.94 -4.81
C ARG A 597 -29.58 -7.79 -3.99
N PRO A 598 -30.72 -8.25 -4.52
CA PRO A 598 -32.00 -8.16 -3.82
C PRO A 598 -32.05 -8.93 -2.50
N THR A 599 -31.22 -9.95 -2.37
CA THR A 599 -31.16 -10.85 -1.20
C THR A 599 -29.94 -10.58 -0.35
N LYS A 600 -29.82 -11.26 0.80
CA LYS A 600 -28.65 -11.23 1.69
C LYS A 600 -27.40 -11.68 0.94
N TRP A 601 -26.26 -11.06 1.24
CA TRP A 601 -24.95 -11.45 0.70
C TRP A 601 -24.59 -12.89 1.04
N ARG A 602 -24.06 -13.61 0.06
CA ARG A 602 -23.45 -14.92 0.20
C ARG A 602 -21.93 -14.78 0.33
N HIS A 603 -21.26 -15.88 0.62
CA HIS A 603 -19.79 -15.91 0.70
C HIS A 603 -19.16 -15.52 -0.65
N GLU A 604 -19.69 -16.08 -1.74
CA GLU A 604 -19.22 -15.85 -3.11
C GLU A 604 -19.30 -14.37 -3.54
N ASP A 605 -20.32 -13.65 -3.07
CA ASP A 605 -20.41 -12.21 -3.32
C ASP A 605 -19.21 -11.43 -2.73
N CYS A 606 -18.59 -11.98 -1.70
CA CYS A 606 -17.44 -11.39 -1.01
C CYS A 606 -16.09 -11.90 -1.51
N ASP A 607 -16.02 -12.81 -2.48
CA ASP A 607 -14.75 -13.34 -3.01
C ASP A 607 -13.84 -12.25 -3.56
N LEU A 608 -14.41 -11.19 -4.12
CA LEU A 608 -13.64 -10.06 -4.63
C LEU A 608 -12.76 -9.40 -3.55
N ILE A 609 -13.24 -9.27 -2.31
CA ILE A 609 -12.41 -8.71 -1.23
C ILE A 609 -11.36 -9.72 -0.77
N LEU A 610 -11.70 -11.02 -0.70
CA LEU A 610 -10.77 -12.07 -0.35
C LEU A 610 -9.64 -12.18 -1.38
N GLN A 611 -9.97 -12.17 -2.67
CA GLN A 611 -9.00 -12.16 -3.76
C GLN A 611 -8.07 -10.93 -3.69
N LYS A 612 -8.62 -9.73 -3.48
CA LYS A 612 -7.79 -8.52 -3.32
C LYS A 612 -6.83 -8.61 -2.13
N ILE A 613 -7.29 -9.18 -1.01
CA ILE A 613 -6.44 -9.38 0.16
C ILE A 613 -5.34 -10.40 -0.15
N ARG A 614 -5.67 -11.56 -0.75
CA ARG A 614 -4.68 -12.59 -1.15
C ARG A 614 -3.64 -12.03 -2.12
N LEU A 615 -4.06 -11.31 -3.16
CA LEU A 615 -3.14 -10.66 -4.11
C LEU A 615 -2.15 -9.70 -3.41
N ARG A 616 -2.62 -8.93 -2.42
CA ARG A 616 -1.73 -8.07 -1.63
C ARG A 616 -0.77 -8.86 -0.77
N LEU A 617 -1.25 -9.88 -0.11
CA LEU A 617 -0.42 -10.75 0.74
C LEU A 617 0.67 -11.43 -0.09
N ASN A 618 0.33 -11.98 -1.26
CA ASN A 618 1.30 -12.63 -2.16
C ASN A 618 2.37 -11.64 -2.65
N SER A 619 1.98 -10.38 -2.94
CA SER A 619 2.95 -9.35 -3.33
C SER A 619 3.90 -8.93 -2.20
N TRP A 620 3.62 -9.30 -0.94
CA TRP A 620 4.42 -8.94 0.25
C TRP A 620 5.12 -10.14 0.90
N SER A 621 5.01 -11.33 0.33
CA SER A 621 5.59 -12.57 0.87
C SER A 621 7.11 -12.63 0.80
N SER A 622 7.82 -11.53 1.12
CA SER A 622 9.28 -11.51 1.15
C SER A 622 9.83 -11.81 2.55
N ARG A 623 10.97 -12.52 2.61
CA ARG A 623 11.76 -12.80 3.84
C ARG A 623 12.13 -11.54 4.62
N HIS A 624 12.06 -10.38 3.98
CA HIS A 624 12.63 -9.14 4.48
C HIS A 624 11.72 -8.32 5.38
N LEU A 625 10.48 -8.76 5.65
CA LEU A 625 9.57 -8.04 6.52
C LEU A 625 9.64 -8.53 7.97
N SER A 626 10.02 -7.61 8.87
CA SER A 626 9.90 -7.86 10.31
C SER A 626 8.42 -7.98 10.72
N TYR A 627 8.18 -8.56 11.90
CA TYR A 627 6.83 -8.60 12.48
C TYR A 627 6.21 -7.20 12.59
N ALA A 628 6.99 -6.18 12.93
CA ALA A 628 6.52 -4.81 12.98
C ALA A 628 6.11 -4.27 11.59
N GLY A 629 6.87 -4.61 10.54
CA GLY A 629 6.53 -4.30 9.16
C GLY A 629 5.23 -4.98 8.73
N ARG A 630 5.05 -6.26 9.07
CA ARG A 630 3.81 -7.01 8.81
C ARG A 630 2.60 -6.41 9.53
N VAL A 631 2.74 -6.05 10.82
CA VAL A 631 1.70 -5.33 11.58
C VAL A 631 1.30 -4.05 10.87
N GLN A 632 2.27 -3.28 10.40
CA GLN A 632 2.01 -2.01 9.73
C GLN A 632 1.27 -2.20 8.40
N LEU A 633 1.61 -3.21 7.60
CA LEU A 633 0.93 -3.53 6.35
C LEU A 633 -0.52 -3.97 6.56
N ILE A 634 -0.76 -4.83 7.55
CA ILE A 634 -2.12 -5.23 7.92
C ILE A 634 -2.94 -4.01 8.28
N HIS A 635 -2.41 -3.11 9.13
CA HIS A 635 -3.13 -1.89 9.54
C HIS A 635 -3.38 -0.91 8.39
N SER A 636 -2.37 -0.64 7.58
CA SER A 636 -2.45 0.44 6.58
C SER A 636 -3.17 0.03 5.30
N VAL A 637 -3.11 -1.24 4.91
CA VAL A 637 -3.63 -1.70 3.63
C VAL A 637 -4.79 -2.67 3.80
N LEU A 638 -4.59 -3.79 4.49
CA LEU A 638 -5.63 -4.83 4.57
C LEU A 638 -6.87 -4.36 5.33
N PHE A 639 -6.65 -3.63 6.43
CA PHE A 639 -7.78 -3.06 7.17
C PHE A 639 -8.45 -1.90 6.44
N GLY A 640 -7.75 -1.19 5.57
CA GLY A 640 -8.37 -0.22 4.68
C GLY A 640 -9.40 -0.88 3.76
N LEU A 641 -9.02 -1.99 3.11
CA LEU A 641 -9.92 -2.78 2.26
C LEU A 641 -11.11 -3.34 3.06
N ARG A 642 -10.82 -3.98 4.20
CA ARG A 642 -11.85 -4.53 5.09
C ARG A 642 -12.84 -3.49 5.59
N ASN A 643 -12.35 -2.36 6.08
CA ASN A 643 -13.15 -1.32 6.70
C ASN A 643 -14.07 -0.61 5.70
N PHE A 644 -13.69 -0.53 4.42
CA PHE A 644 -14.57 0.00 3.37
C PHE A 644 -15.86 -0.83 3.29
N TRP A 645 -15.74 -2.15 3.18
CA TRP A 645 -16.90 -3.04 3.11
C TRP A 645 -17.68 -3.11 4.44
N MET A 646 -16.97 -3.19 5.57
CA MET A 646 -17.55 -3.16 6.91
C MET A 646 -18.27 -1.84 7.21
N GLY A 647 -17.90 -0.76 6.55
CA GLY A 647 -18.52 0.55 6.69
C GLY A 647 -19.85 0.69 5.95
N ILE A 648 -20.24 -0.31 5.15
CA ILE A 648 -21.48 -0.30 4.36
C ILE A 648 -22.47 -1.30 4.93
N PHE A 649 -22.08 -2.58 5.11
CA PHE A 649 -22.97 -3.67 5.56
C PHE A 649 -22.30 -4.56 6.61
N VAL A 650 -23.14 -5.35 7.30
CA VAL A 650 -22.66 -6.43 8.16
C VAL A 650 -22.14 -7.58 7.28
N LEU A 651 -20.84 -7.81 7.30
CA LEU A 651 -20.21 -8.91 6.56
C LEU A 651 -20.62 -10.29 7.10
N PRO A 652 -20.71 -11.33 6.25
CA PRO A 652 -20.85 -12.69 6.70
C PRO A 652 -19.73 -13.10 7.65
N GLN A 653 -20.07 -13.84 8.71
CA GLN A 653 -19.09 -14.27 9.73
C GLN A 653 -17.98 -15.16 9.13
N SER A 654 -18.30 -15.99 8.14
CA SER A 654 -17.32 -16.81 7.42
C SER A 654 -16.25 -15.95 6.74
N VAL A 655 -16.66 -14.86 6.07
CA VAL A 655 -15.77 -13.93 5.40
C VAL A 655 -14.87 -13.18 6.41
N VAL A 656 -15.44 -12.73 7.53
CA VAL A 656 -14.67 -12.08 8.60
C VAL A 656 -13.59 -13.01 9.15
N LYS A 657 -13.96 -14.26 9.46
CA LYS A 657 -13.04 -15.30 9.95
C LYS A 657 -11.94 -15.62 8.93
N GLU A 658 -12.27 -15.69 7.63
CA GLU A 658 -11.30 -15.94 6.58
C GLU A 658 -10.29 -14.78 6.45
N ILE A 659 -10.76 -13.54 6.48
CA ILE A 659 -9.86 -12.35 6.50
C ILE A 659 -8.93 -12.40 7.72
N GLU A 660 -9.44 -12.73 8.89
CA GLU A 660 -8.64 -12.83 10.11
C GLU A 660 -7.62 -13.97 10.04
N LYS A 661 -7.99 -15.12 9.44
CA LYS A 661 -7.09 -16.24 9.18
C LYS A 661 -5.94 -15.81 8.26
N LEU A 662 -6.24 -15.14 7.16
CA LEU A 662 -5.23 -14.61 6.24
C LEU A 662 -4.28 -13.60 6.92
N CYS A 663 -4.83 -12.67 7.71
CA CYS A 663 -4.01 -11.71 8.46
C CYS A 663 -3.12 -12.39 9.52
N ARG A 664 -3.62 -13.42 10.20
CA ARG A 664 -2.89 -14.21 11.19
C ARG A 664 -1.73 -14.97 10.55
N SER A 665 -2.01 -15.67 9.45
CA SER A 665 -0.99 -16.40 8.69
C SER A 665 0.12 -15.48 8.19
N PHE A 666 -0.22 -14.31 7.68
CA PHE A 666 0.77 -13.33 7.25
C PHE A 666 1.57 -12.75 8.43
N LEU A 667 0.92 -12.44 9.54
CA LEU A 667 1.59 -11.87 10.72
C LEU A 667 2.67 -12.82 11.24
N TRP A 668 2.35 -14.11 11.40
CA TRP A 668 3.26 -15.08 12.03
C TRP A 668 4.15 -15.83 11.04
N GLY A 669 4.02 -15.56 9.73
CA GLY A 669 4.90 -16.14 8.71
C GLY A 669 4.62 -17.62 8.45
N SER A 670 3.35 -18.04 8.46
CA SER A 670 2.92 -19.42 8.21
C SER A 670 2.94 -19.75 6.70
N ALA A 671 4.02 -19.45 6.00
CA ALA A 671 4.20 -19.77 4.58
C ALA A 671 5.02 -21.06 4.39
N GLY A 672 4.89 -22.03 5.25
CA GLY A 672 5.65 -23.29 5.20
C GLY A 672 4.87 -24.54 5.60
N LEU A 673 5.40 -25.75 5.31
CA LEU A 673 4.82 -27.07 5.63
C LEU A 673 4.51 -27.30 7.11
N ARG A 674 5.18 -26.57 7.98
CA ARG A 674 4.83 -26.57 9.40
C ARG A 674 4.22 -25.23 9.75
N SER A 675 2.97 -25.21 10.19
CA SER A 675 2.35 -24.07 10.83
C SER A 675 3.31 -23.57 11.92
N LYS A 676 3.92 -22.40 11.72
CA LYS A 676 4.72 -21.80 12.79
C LYS A 676 3.78 -21.53 13.96
N PRO A 677 4.20 -21.81 15.21
CA PRO A 677 3.39 -21.55 16.39
C PRO A 677 3.03 -20.06 16.41
N HIS A 678 1.75 -19.79 16.68
CA HIS A 678 1.29 -18.42 16.83
C HIS A 678 1.77 -17.89 18.17
N LEU A 679 2.65 -16.90 18.16
CA LEU A 679 3.27 -16.36 19.37
C LEU A 679 2.28 -15.68 20.32
N ALA A 680 1.12 -15.26 19.83
CA ALA A 680 0.05 -14.67 20.63
C ALA A 680 -1.33 -15.12 20.15
N SER A 681 -2.28 -15.25 21.08
CA SER A 681 -3.67 -15.50 20.74
C SER A 681 -4.24 -14.35 19.89
N TRP A 682 -5.08 -14.67 18.90
CA TRP A 682 -5.70 -13.65 18.05
C TRP A 682 -6.55 -12.65 18.84
N LYS A 683 -7.20 -13.11 19.91
CA LYS A 683 -7.95 -12.24 20.83
C LYS A 683 -7.03 -11.16 21.42
N LYS A 684 -5.82 -11.53 21.89
CA LYS A 684 -4.82 -10.60 22.43
C LYS A 684 -4.32 -9.62 21.36
N VAL A 685 -4.02 -10.10 20.15
CA VAL A 685 -3.59 -9.29 19.01
C VAL A 685 -4.66 -8.24 18.64
N CYS A 686 -5.94 -8.60 18.71
CA CYS A 686 -7.06 -7.71 18.38
C CYS A 686 -7.33 -6.63 19.43
N LEU A 687 -6.87 -6.77 20.66
CA LEU A 687 -7.05 -5.73 21.68
C LEU A 687 -6.35 -4.42 21.26
N PRO A 688 -6.94 -3.26 21.60
CA PRO A 688 -6.25 -1.98 21.47
C PRO A 688 -4.93 -1.98 22.24
N LYS A 689 -3.99 -1.14 21.81
CA LYS A 689 -2.68 -1.00 22.48
C LYS A 689 -2.80 -0.63 23.96
N ALA A 690 -3.79 0.19 24.31
CA ALA A 690 -4.07 0.55 25.69
C ALA A 690 -4.47 -0.64 26.59
N TYR A 691 -4.95 -1.73 25.98
CA TYR A 691 -5.33 -2.97 26.65
C TYR A 691 -4.30 -4.10 26.39
N GLY A 692 -3.09 -3.75 26.01
CA GLY A 692 -1.96 -4.66 25.83
C GLY A 692 -1.96 -5.45 24.52
N GLY A 693 -2.78 -5.10 23.52
CA GLY A 693 -2.80 -5.73 22.21
C GLY A 693 -2.03 -4.96 21.14
N LEU A 694 -2.13 -5.44 19.88
CA LEU A 694 -1.56 -4.78 18.70
C LEU A 694 -2.52 -3.79 18.02
N GLY A 695 -3.79 -3.76 18.42
CA GLY A 695 -4.81 -2.85 17.91
C GLY A 695 -5.49 -3.33 16.62
N PHE A 696 -5.46 -4.63 16.31
CA PHE A 696 -6.08 -5.17 15.08
C PHE A 696 -7.60 -5.13 15.09
N ARG A 697 -8.21 -5.12 16.25
CA ARG A 697 -9.65 -5.09 16.48
C ARG A 697 -10.37 -6.34 15.98
N ASP A 698 -11.20 -6.92 16.80
CA ASP A 698 -12.09 -8.03 16.44
C ASP A 698 -12.99 -7.62 15.27
N GLY A 699 -12.99 -8.39 14.20
CA GLY A 699 -13.68 -8.03 12.97
C GLY A 699 -15.18 -7.93 13.12
N ALA A 700 -15.79 -8.81 13.89
CA ALA A 700 -17.25 -8.84 14.09
C ALA A 700 -17.74 -7.66 14.96
N LEU A 701 -17.06 -7.41 16.07
CA LEU A 701 -17.36 -6.28 16.96
C LEU A 701 -17.07 -4.95 16.26
N TRP A 702 -15.95 -4.89 15.54
CA TRP A 702 -15.55 -3.68 14.82
C TRP A 702 -16.53 -3.33 13.69
N ASN A 703 -17.02 -4.33 12.92
CA ASN A 703 -18.03 -4.10 11.89
C ASN A 703 -19.31 -3.48 12.47
N ARG A 704 -19.76 -3.99 13.63
CA ARG A 704 -20.93 -3.46 14.32
C ARG A 704 -20.70 -2.03 14.82
N ALA A 705 -19.54 -1.76 15.42
CA ALA A 705 -19.18 -0.43 15.91
C ALA A 705 -19.08 0.61 14.78
N ILE A 706 -18.57 0.24 13.59
CA ILE A 706 -18.55 1.12 12.42
C ILE A 706 -19.96 1.43 11.94
N LEU A 707 -20.85 0.44 11.91
CA LEU A 707 -22.22 0.61 11.41
C LEU A 707 -23.11 1.39 12.37
N ALA A 708 -22.80 1.43 13.66
CA ALA A 708 -23.50 2.27 14.63
C ALA A 708 -23.47 3.76 14.29
N LYS A 709 -22.55 4.21 13.42
CA LYS A 709 -22.55 5.57 12.87
C LYS A 709 -23.87 5.93 12.17
N TYR A 710 -24.55 4.96 11.58
CA TYR A 710 -25.84 5.19 10.92
C TYR A 710 -26.96 5.39 11.92
N ILE A 711 -26.94 4.66 13.03
CA ILE A 711 -27.92 4.86 14.13
C ILE A 711 -27.71 6.24 14.75
N TRP A 712 -26.44 6.64 14.97
CA TRP A 712 -26.10 7.97 15.44
C TRP A 712 -26.57 9.05 14.46
N ALA A 713 -26.40 8.83 13.15
CA ALA A 713 -26.84 9.78 12.12
C ALA A 713 -28.37 9.97 12.10
N LEU A 714 -29.15 8.96 12.43
CA LEU A 714 -30.61 9.08 12.53
C LEU A 714 -31.07 10.12 13.58
N SER A 715 -30.29 10.26 14.67
CA SER A 715 -30.58 11.24 15.72
C SER A 715 -29.99 12.63 15.43
N GLU A 716 -28.77 12.67 14.90
CA GLU A 716 -27.92 13.86 14.90
C GLU A 716 -27.81 14.54 13.52
N GLN A 717 -28.21 13.87 12.45
CA GLN A 717 -27.99 14.34 11.07
C GLN A 717 -29.23 14.18 10.19
N PRO A 718 -30.34 14.86 10.50
CA PRO A 718 -31.63 14.71 9.78
C PRO A 718 -31.54 15.11 8.31
N GLU A 719 -30.58 15.96 7.92
CA GLU A 719 -30.43 16.48 6.55
C GLU A 719 -29.84 15.48 5.57
N ILE A 720 -29.27 14.37 6.03
CA ILE A 720 -28.69 13.34 5.16
C ILE A 720 -29.80 12.65 4.38
N LEU A 721 -29.65 12.54 3.06
CA LEU A 721 -30.64 11.91 2.17
C LEU A 721 -31.07 10.51 2.64
N TRP A 722 -30.13 9.67 3.08
CA TRP A 722 -30.42 8.35 3.62
C TRP A 722 -31.26 8.41 4.90
N VAL A 723 -31.01 9.40 5.78
CA VAL A 723 -31.80 9.61 7.01
C VAL A 723 -33.23 10.02 6.65
N LYS A 724 -33.41 10.95 5.72
CA LYS A 724 -34.73 11.35 5.17
C LYS A 724 -35.46 10.15 4.59
N TRP A 725 -34.75 9.32 3.81
CA TRP A 725 -35.29 8.07 3.24
C TRP A 725 -35.78 7.12 4.33
N VAL A 726 -34.96 6.83 5.33
CA VAL A 726 -35.31 5.91 6.43
C VAL A 726 -36.49 6.43 7.23
N ASN A 727 -36.53 7.72 7.52
CA ASN A 727 -37.67 8.37 8.21
C ASN A 727 -38.95 8.23 7.40
N SER A 728 -38.92 8.46 6.10
CA SER A 728 -40.08 8.37 5.22
C SER A 728 -40.59 6.93 5.06
N ILE A 729 -39.68 5.95 4.85
CA ILE A 729 -40.06 4.57 4.51
C ILE A 729 -40.31 3.71 5.74
N TYR A 730 -39.43 3.81 6.75
CA TYR A 730 -39.45 2.90 7.90
C TYR A 730 -39.97 3.52 9.17
N LEU A 731 -39.42 4.64 9.61
CA LEU A 731 -39.71 5.22 10.93
C LEU A 731 -41.02 5.99 10.96
N LYS A 732 -41.35 6.74 9.94
CA LYS A 732 -42.63 7.50 9.82
C LYS A 732 -42.95 8.33 11.08
N GLY A 733 -41.94 9.04 11.64
CA GLY A 733 -42.06 9.82 12.86
C GLY A 733 -41.81 9.06 14.17
N ILE A 734 -41.69 7.75 14.15
CA ILE A 734 -41.39 6.94 15.34
C ILE A 734 -39.87 6.99 15.60
N SER A 735 -39.45 7.06 16.86
CA SER A 735 -38.05 6.95 17.24
C SER A 735 -37.46 5.61 16.78
N PHE A 736 -36.20 5.66 16.32
CA PHE A 736 -35.47 4.42 15.98
C PHE A 736 -35.47 3.41 17.13
N TRP A 737 -35.40 3.89 18.37
CA TRP A 737 -35.34 3.02 19.56
C TRP A 737 -36.66 2.32 19.86
N SER A 738 -37.78 2.96 19.57
CA SER A 738 -39.13 2.40 19.73
C SER A 738 -39.59 1.61 18.51
N TYR A 739 -38.87 1.70 17.38
CA TYR A 739 -39.25 1.05 16.12
C TYR A 739 -39.15 -0.47 16.21
N THR A 740 -40.20 -1.20 15.84
CA THR A 740 -40.23 -2.64 15.70
C THR A 740 -40.02 -3.07 14.26
N VAL A 741 -39.17 -4.07 14.05
CA VAL A 741 -38.78 -4.52 12.71
C VAL A 741 -39.95 -5.25 12.03
N LYS A 742 -40.47 -4.72 10.95
CA LYS A 742 -41.55 -5.33 10.15
C LYS A 742 -41.00 -6.44 9.25
N SER A 743 -41.83 -7.39 8.86
CA SER A 743 -41.48 -8.51 7.95
C SER A 743 -41.03 -8.03 6.57
N ASP A 744 -41.56 -6.91 6.09
CA ASP A 744 -41.25 -6.29 4.80
C ASP A 744 -40.11 -5.27 4.88
N CYS A 745 -39.10 -5.48 5.68
CA CYS A 745 -37.91 -4.65 5.70
C CYS A 745 -36.79 -5.23 4.82
N SER A 746 -35.92 -4.36 4.27
CA SER A 746 -34.71 -4.84 3.61
C SER A 746 -33.80 -5.61 4.58
N TRP A 747 -33.00 -6.51 4.04
CA TRP A 747 -32.13 -7.33 4.86
C TRP A 747 -31.08 -6.52 5.64
N TYR A 748 -30.55 -5.43 5.05
CA TYR A 748 -29.57 -4.58 5.70
C TYR A 748 -30.20 -3.74 6.82
N TRP A 749 -31.41 -3.20 6.62
CA TRP A 749 -32.14 -2.45 7.64
C TRP A 749 -32.43 -3.34 8.86
N ARG A 750 -32.91 -4.55 8.60
CA ARG A 750 -33.13 -5.54 9.65
C ARG A 750 -31.84 -5.85 10.45
N LYS A 751 -30.69 -5.94 9.76
CA LYS A 751 -29.38 -6.11 10.41
C LYS A 751 -28.95 -4.88 11.21
N LEU A 752 -29.25 -3.69 10.71
CA LEU A 752 -28.94 -2.44 11.40
C LEU A 752 -29.80 -2.29 12.67
N CYS A 753 -31.10 -2.61 12.59
CA CYS A 753 -31.98 -2.59 13.76
C CYS A 753 -31.52 -3.54 14.89
N ARG A 754 -30.97 -4.70 14.52
CA ARG A 754 -30.41 -5.65 15.51
C ARG A 754 -29.21 -5.12 16.29
N LEU A 755 -28.62 -3.99 15.88
CA LEU A 755 -27.55 -3.36 16.65
C LEU A 755 -28.06 -2.76 17.97
N LYS A 756 -29.38 -2.49 18.11
CA LYS A 756 -30.01 -2.10 19.40
C LYS A 756 -29.75 -3.14 20.50
N GLU A 757 -29.66 -4.44 20.14
CA GLU A 757 -29.40 -5.51 21.10
C GLU A 757 -27.96 -5.47 21.66
N LYS A 758 -27.08 -4.71 21.04
CA LYS A 758 -25.65 -4.66 21.36
C LYS A 758 -25.16 -3.32 21.87
N PHE A 759 -25.85 -2.24 21.52
CA PHE A 759 -25.47 -0.88 21.89
C PHE A 759 -26.68 -0.09 22.30
N GLY A 760 -26.64 0.50 23.49
CA GLY A 760 -27.67 1.41 23.99
C GLY A 760 -27.61 2.80 23.36
N LEU A 761 -28.70 3.55 23.52
CA LEU A 761 -28.79 4.96 23.07
C LEU A 761 -27.65 5.80 23.65
N PHE A 762 -27.43 5.70 24.94
CA PHE A 762 -26.40 6.48 25.64
C PHE A 762 -24.98 6.19 25.11
N GLU A 763 -24.66 4.92 24.87
CA GLU A 763 -23.34 4.52 24.36
C GLU A 763 -23.08 5.09 22.96
N ILE A 764 -24.10 5.05 22.08
CA ILE A 764 -24.00 5.57 20.72
C ILE A 764 -23.85 7.09 20.72
N GLN A 765 -24.64 7.79 21.55
CA GLN A 765 -24.52 9.25 21.71
C GLN A 765 -23.17 9.64 22.30
N ALA A 766 -22.70 8.95 23.33
CA ALA A 766 -21.39 9.18 23.95
C ALA A 766 -20.23 8.98 22.97
N ALA A 767 -20.40 8.14 21.94
CA ALA A 767 -19.39 7.97 20.89
C ALA A 767 -19.34 9.13 19.88
N GLY A 768 -20.34 10.03 19.87
CA GLY A 768 -20.35 11.26 19.09
C GLY A 768 -19.51 12.35 19.77
N ARG A 769 -18.72 13.10 18.99
CA ARG A 769 -18.00 14.28 19.49
C ARG A 769 -17.79 15.29 18.37
N PHE A 770 -18.11 16.56 18.63
CA PHE A 770 -17.96 17.65 17.64
C PHE A 770 -18.61 17.33 16.29
N GLY A 771 -19.84 16.81 16.28
CA GLY A 771 -20.57 16.47 15.06
C GLY A 771 -20.00 15.28 14.26
N LYS A 772 -19.11 14.49 14.88
CA LYS A 772 -18.49 13.30 14.25
C LYS A 772 -18.61 12.08 15.15
N PHE A 773 -19.06 10.98 14.57
CA PHE A 773 -19.10 9.69 15.24
C PHE A 773 -17.71 9.04 15.29
N GLN A 774 -17.35 8.48 16.46
CA GLN A 774 -16.06 7.82 16.70
C GLN A 774 -16.26 6.30 16.95
N PRO A 775 -16.21 5.45 15.90
CA PRO A 775 -16.40 4.00 16.07
C PRO A 775 -15.44 3.35 17.07
N SER A 776 -14.22 3.89 17.19
CA SER A 776 -13.23 3.38 18.13
C SER A 776 -13.61 3.61 19.59
N LYS A 777 -14.31 4.69 19.91
CA LYS A 777 -14.81 4.95 21.26
C LYS A 777 -15.89 3.95 21.64
N LEU A 778 -16.86 3.73 20.73
CA LEU A 778 -17.90 2.73 20.93
C LEU A 778 -17.31 1.29 20.98
N TYR A 779 -16.34 0.98 20.13
CA TYR A 779 -15.67 -0.33 20.17
C TYR A 779 -14.97 -0.55 21.52
N ASN A 780 -14.25 0.45 22.02
CA ASN A 780 -13.52 0.34 23.28
C ASN A 780 -14.46 0.21 24.49
N SER A 781 -15.66 0.83 24.49
CA SER A 781 -16.63 0.70 25.58
C SER A 781 -17.20 -0.73 25.70
N THR A 782 -17.17 -1.53 24.61
CA THR A 782 -17.63 -2.92 24.63
C THR A 782 -16.58 -3.92 25.15
N LEU A 783 -15.34 -3.44 25.37
CA LEU A 783 -14.27 -4.29 25.85
C LEU A 783 -14.20 -4.23 27.37
N ASN A 784 -14.63 -5.31 28.05
CA ASN A 784 -14.47 -5.47 29.50
C ASN A 784 -13.01 -5.75 29.87
N GLN A 785 -12.12 -4.80 29.61
CA GLN A 785 -10.68 -4.92 29.82
C GLN A 785 -10.15 -3.67 30.53
N GLN A 786 -9.27 -3.89 31.48
CA GLN A 786 -8.55 -2.79 32.14
C GLN A 786 -7.38 -2.32 31.27
N THR A 787 -7.09 -1.03 31.34
CA THR A 787 -5.93 -0.46 30.66
C THR A 787 -4.63 -0.95 31.30
N VAL A 788 -3.68 -1.36 30.44
CA VAL A 788 -2.36 -1.77 30.93
C VAL A 788 -1.49 -0.53 31.20
N THR A 789 -0.80 -0.53 32.32
CA THR A 789 0.02 0.61 32.75
C THR A 789 1.25 0.83 31.86
N TYR A 790 1.84 -0.23 31.33
CA TYR A 790 3.05 -0.21 30.50
C TYR A 790 2.85 0.24 29.05
N CYS A 791 1.64 0.59 28.63
CA CYS A 791 1.34 0.92 27.24
C CYS A 791 2.22 2.05 26.68
N SER A 792 2.46 3.10 27.46
CA SER A 792 3.27 4.25 27.03
C SER A 792 4.75 3.89 26.81
N ALA A 793 5.28 2.98 27.57
CA ALA A 793 6.66 2.51 27.45
C ALA A 793 6.83 1.59 26.23
N VAL A 794 5.99 0.56 26.09
CA VAL A 794 6.03 -0.38 24.97
C VAL A 794 5.86 0.33 23.62
N TRP A 795 4.91 1.28 23.55
CA TRP A 795 4.62 1.99 22.32
C TRP A 795 5.28 3.39 22.24
N CYS A 796 6.41 3.57 22.92
CA CYS A 796 7.18 4.81 22.88
C CYS A 796 7.51 5.21 21.45
N LYS A 797 7.17 6.45 21.07
CA LYS A 797 7.35 6.96 19.70
C LYS A 797 8.82 7.02 19.26
N LEU A 798 9.73 7.17 20.19
CA LEU A 798 11.17 7.22 19.93
C LEU A 798 11.74 5.85 19.62
N SER A 799 11.21 4.75 20.15
CA SER A 799 11.72 3.39 19.93
C SER A 799 11.46 2.92 18.50
N LEU A 800 12.38 2.10 17.96
CA LEU A 800 12.20 1.46 16.66
C LEU A 800 11.01 0.50 16.67
N PRO A 801 10.22 0.42 15.62
CA PRO A 801 9.03 -0.45 15.58
C PRO A 801 9.33 -1.92 15.86
N LYS A 802 10.44 -2.47 15.32
CA LYS A 802 10.86 -3.86 15.60
C LYS A 802 11.21 -4.08 17.08
N HIS A 803 11.82 -3.07 17.71
CA HIS A 803 12.15 -3.14 19.13
C HIS A 803 10.90 -3.07 20.01
N ARG A 804 9.91 -2.21 19.65
CA ARG A 804 8.61 -2.15 20.34
C ARG A 804 7.86 -3.48 20.26
N PHE A 805 7.87 -4.10 19.08
CA PHE A 805 7.22 -5.38 18.90
C PHE A 805 7.86 -6.47 19.76
N MET A 806 9.20 -6.49 19.83
CA MET A 806 9.93 -7.43 20.69
C MET A 806 9.64 -7.16 22.17
N LEU A 807 9.68 -5.89 22.60
CA LEU A 807 9.32 -5.52 23.96
C LEU A 807 7.90 -5.93 24.32
N TRP A 808 6.95 -5.78 23.38
CA TRP A 808 5.57 -6.26 23.54
C TRP A 808 5.51 -7.79 23.71
N GLN A 809 6.31 -8.55 22.97
CA GLN A 809 6.38 -10.00 23.10
C GLN A 809 6.97 -10.42 24.46
N VAL A 810 8.04 -9.77 24.90
CA VAL A 810 8.68 -10.08 26.19
C VAL A 810 7.76 -9.78 27.35
N ILE A 811 7.08 -8.63 27.36
CA ILE A 811 6.16 -8.24 28.43
C ILE A 811 4.92 -9.13 28.50
N ASN A 812 4.62 -9.85 27.44
CA ASN A 812 3.54 -10.85 27.39
C ASN A 812 4.07 -12.29 27.45
N GLU A 813 5.35 -12.50 27.73
CA GLU A 813 6.04 -13.81 27.84
C GLU A 813 5.84 -14.72 26.61
N GLN A 814 5.88 -14.12 25.40
CA GLN A 814 5.49 -14.78 24.14
C GLN A 814 6.69 -15.20 23.27
N LEU A 815 7.91 -15.02 23.73
CA LEU A 815 9.08 -15.49 22.98
C LEU A 815 9.20 -17.02 23.08
N LEU A 816 9.80 -17.62 22.05
CA LEU A 816 10.06 -19.05 21.99
C LEU A 816 11.36 -19.39 22.74
N THR A 817 11.33 -19.21 24.05
CA THR A 817 12.31 -19.74 24.97
C THR A 817 12.16 -21.24 25.08
N ARG A 818 13.21 -21.96 25.53
CA ARG A 818 13.18 -23.44 25.59
C ARG A 818 12.05 -23.98 26.47
N ASP A 819 11.74 -23.31 27.58
CA ASP A 819 10.58 -23.63 28.42
C ASP A 819 9.24 -23.47 27.69
N ASN A 820 9.10 -22.40 26.87
CA ASN A 820 7.89 -22.21 26.08
C ASN A 820 7.79 -23.20 24.91
N LEU A 821 8.92 -23.58 24.30
CA LEU A 821 8.93 -24.66 23.31
C LEU A 821 8.45 -25.99 23.89
N LEU A 822 8.93 -26.33 25.08
CA LEU A 822 8.49 -27.54 25.82
C LEU A 822 6.99 -27.49 26.14
N LYS A 823 6.45 -26.34 26.58
CA LYS A 823 5.00 -26.14 26.78
C LYS A 823 4.19 -26.31 25.47
N LEU A 824 4.81 -26.06 24.32
CA LEU A 824 4.23 -26.31 23.01
C LEU A 824 4.45 -27.73 22.46
N HIS A 825 4.96 -28.63 23.29
CA HIS A 825 5.32 -30.02 22.94
C HIS A 825 6.34 -30.12 21.80
N ILE A 826 7.24 -29.13 21.69
CA ILE A 826 8.35 -29.15 20.75
C ILE A 826 9.57 -29.68 21.49
N LEU A 827 10.13 -30.76 21.00
CA LEU A 827 11.32 -31.38 21.62
C LEU A 827 12.51 -30.43 21.53
N VAL A 828 13.15 -30.20 22.67
CA VAL A 828 14.37 -29.40 22.82
C VAL A 828 15.46 -30.31 23.39
N PRO A 829 16.59 -30.49 22.67
CA PRO A 829 17.65 -31.40 23.11
C PRO A 829 18.25 -31.04 24.47
N VAL A 830 18.38 -29.75 24.74
CA VAL A 830 18.99 -29.22 25.99
C VAL A 830 18.13 -28.07 26.48
N ASN A 831 17.80 -28.02 27.75
CA ASN A 831 16.94 -26.95 28.32
C ASN A 831 17.74 -25.78 28.91
N LEU A 832 19.10 -25.82 28.91
CA LEU A 832 19.94 -24.76 29.47
C LEU A 832 19.92 -23.50 28.61
N CYS A 833 20.12 -22.36 29.22
CA CYS A 833 20.22 -21.07 28.52
C CYS A 833 21.39 -21.09 27.52
N PRO A 834 21.18 -20.83 26.22
CA PRO A 834 22.27 -20.91 25.24
C PRO A 834 23.32 -19.80 25.41
N VAL A 835 23.04 -18.78 26.23
CA VAL A 835 23.92 -17.64 26.46
C VAL A 835 24.87 -17.89 27.61
N CYS A 836 24.40 -18.38 28.76
CA CYS A 836 25.24 -18.61 29.94
C CYS A 836 25.57 -20.09 30.19
N GLY A 837 24.83 -21.04 29.62
CA GLY A 837 25.01 -22.45 29.76
C GLY A 837 24.70 -23.04 31.17
N CYS A 838 24.35 -22.19 32.16
CA CYS A 838 24.29 -22.57 33.55
C CYS A 838 22.89 -22.96 34.06
N PHE A 839 21.86 -22.28 33.59
CA PHE A 839 20.48 -22.43 34.12
C PHE A 839 19.49 -22.74 33.03
N PRO A 840 18.34 -23.37 33.36
CA PRO A 840 17.27 -23.58 32.41
C PRO A 840 16.78 -22.26 31.77
N GLU A 841 16.57 -22.28 30.46
CA GLU A 841 16.12 -21.10 29.75
C GLU A 841 14.63 -20.83 30.00
N SER A 842 14.32 -19.63 30.50
CA SER A 842 12.98 -19.05 30.61
C SER A 842 13.03 -17.55 30.33
N HIS A 843 11.88 -16.90 30.12
CA HIS A 843 11.83 -15.45 30.05
C HIS A 843 12.42 -14.81 31.31
N HIS A 844 12.09 -15.36 32.47
CA HIS A 844 12.53 -14.86 33.75
C HIS A 844 14.06 -14.97 33.92
N HIS A 845 14.63 -16.11 33.54
CA HIS A 845 16.08 -16.27 33.55
C HIS A 845 16.74 -15.30 32.55
N LEU A 846 16.30 -15.29 31.30
CA LEU A 846 17.00 -14.57 30.23
C LEU A 846 17.02 -13.04 30.43
N PHE A 847 15.97 -12.47 31.01
CA PHE A 847 15.82 -11.02 31.17
C PHE A 847 15.98 -10.49 32.59
N PHE A 848 16.23 -11.33 33.58
CA PHE A 848 16.42 -10.90 34.97
C PHE A 848 17.59 -11.58 35.69
N PHE A 849 17.94 -12.83 35.38
CA PHE A 849 18.91 -13.61 36.11
C PHE A 849 20.13 -14.05 35.30
N CYS A 850 20.11 -13.94 33.97
CA CYS A 850 21.24 -14.33 33.14
C CYS A 850 22.46 -13.42 33.44
N CYS A 851 23.63 -13.99 33.65
CA CYS A 851 24.86 -13.27 34.00
C CYS A 851 25.24 -12.22 32.93
N LEU A 852 25.11 -12.54 31.63
CA LEU A 852 25.34 -11.59 30.54
C LEU A 852 24.37 -10.41 30.60
N PHE A 853 23.09 -10.68 30.88
CA PHE A 853 22.10 -9.61 30.97
C PHE A 853 22.39 -8.65 32.11
N ASN A 854 22.78 -9.18 33.29
CA ASN A 854 23.16 -8.36 34.44
C ASN A 854 24.39 -7.49 34.16
N GLN A 855 25.40 -8.02 33.46
CA GLN A 855 26.56 -7.23 33.02
C GLN A 855 26.14 -6.09 32.06
N VAL A 856 25.27 -6.38 31.09
CA VAL A 856 24.73 -5.36 30.17
C VAL A 856 24.01 -4.26 30.95
N LEU A 857 23.19 -4.62 31.93
CA LEU A 857 22.46 -3.65 32.75
C LEU A 857 23.38 -2.77 33.58
N GLN A 858 24.41 -3.35 34.24
CA GLN A 858 25.38 -2.58 35.04
C GLN A 858 26.08 -1.53 34.16
N LEU A 859 26.52 -1.89 32.96
CA LEU A 859 27.16 -0.98 32.03
C LEU A 859 26.21 0.11 31.50
N LEU A 860 24.96 -0.23 31.30
CA LEU A 860 23.95 0.76 30.91
C LEU A 860 23.62 1.73 32.05
N PHE A 861 23.54 1.27 33.28
CA PHE A 861 23.33 2.11 34.46
C PHE A 861 24.44 3.13 34.63
N PHE A 862 25.68 2.68 34.50
CA PHE A 862 26.82 3.59 34.51
C PHE A 862 26.69 4.69 33.43
N TRP A 863 26.28 4.31 32.23
CA TRP A 863 26.09 5.26 31.16
C TRP A 863 24.95 6.24 31.40
N PHE A 864 23.84 5.79 31.99
CA PHE A 864 22.68 6.65 32.29
C PHE A 864 22.87 7.50 33.56
N GLY A 865 23.82 7.16 34.41
CA GLY A 865 24.09 7.84 35.67
C GLY A 865 23.06 7.56 36.79
N PHE A 866 22.32 6.45 36.71
CA PHE A 866 21.41 6.01 37.77
C PHE A 866 21.27 4.50 37.83
N SER A 867 20.94 3.98 39.02
CA SER A 867 20.79 2.56 39.31
C SER A 867 19.29 2.19 39.45
N ALA A 868 18.98 1.00 39.02
CA ALA A 868 17.84 0.13 39.28
C ALA A 868 16.99 -0.24 38.08
N TRP A 869 17.43 -1.30 37.39
CA TRP A 869 16.53 -2.18 36.66
C TRP A 869 15.84 -3.10 37.67
N PRO A 870 14.51 -3.30 37.56
CA PRO A 870 13.82 -4.21 38.45
C PRO A 870 14.31 -5.66 38.34
N SER A 871 14.36 -6.35 39.47
CA SER A 871 14.90 -7.71 39.59
C SER A 871 13.99 -8.82 39.12
N ASP A 872 12.72 -8.53 38.89
CA ASP A 872 11.70 -9.50 38.49
C ASP A 872 10.68 -8.90 37.51
N TYR A 873 9.88 -9.77 36.89
CA TYR A 873 8.89 -9.38 35.89
C TYR A 873 7.83 -8.41 36.42
N THR A 874 7.33 -8.64 37.63
CA THR A 874 6.24 -7.84 38.23
C THR A 874 6.69 -6.42 38.52
N SER A 875 7.86 -6.27 39.17
CA SER A 875 8.49 -5.00 39.43
C SER A 875 8.88 -4.27 38.14
N TRP A 876 9.34 -5.02 37.11
CA TRP A 876 9.65 -4.45 35.80
C TRP A 876 8.40 -3.93 35.07
N SER A 877 7.31 -4.70 35.08
CA SER A 877 6.03 -4.26 34.52
C SER A 877 5.51 -3.00 35.23
N ALA A 878 5.59 -2.98 36.55
CA ALA A 878 5.24 -1.80 37.34
C ALA A 878 6.17 -0.60 37.03
N TRP A 879 7.47 -0.85 36.88
CA TRP A 879 8.46 0.17 36.54
C TRP A 879 8.19 0.79 35.15
N LEU A 880 7.88 -0.02 34.13
CA LEU A 880 7.46 0.47 32.81
C LEU A 880 6.13 1.22 32.85
N GLY A 881 5.25 0.87 33.79
CA GLY A 881 3.96 1.47 33.97
C GLY A 881 3.96 2.80 34.76
N ARG A 882 5.07 3.16 35.40
CA ARG A 882 5.13 4.42 36.18
C ARG A 882 4.89 5.63 35.27
N PRO A 883 3.98 6.53 35.63
CA PRO A 883 3.71 7.73 34.86
C PRO A 883 4.90 8.69 34.97
N ARG A 884 5.79 8.60 34.02
CA ARG A 884 6.94 9.50 33.93
C ARG A 884 6.65 10.57 32.88
N ARG A 885 6.80 11.82 33.25
CA ARG A 885 6.69 12.96 32.33
C ARG A 885 8.08 13.49 32.02
N GLY A 886 8.28 14.02 30.81
CA GLY A 886 9.54 14.64 30.37
C GLY A 886 10.44 13.74 29.56
N LEU A 887 11.56 14.30 29.16
CA LEU A 887 12.52 13.71 28.23
C LEU A 887 13.22 12.49 28.82
N MET A 888 13.62 12.53 30.09
CA MET A 888 14.28 11.41 30.76
C MET A 888 13.43 10.14 30.74
N ALA A 889 12.12 10.27 30.99
CA ALA A 889 11.19 9.16 30.89
C ALA A 889 11.11 8.58 29.49
N ALA A 890 11.08 9.44 28.47
CA ALA A 890 11.04 9.03 27.08
C ALA A 890 12.32 8.28 26.67
N ILE A 891 13.48 8.69 27.19
CA ILE A 891 14.77 8.04 26.90
C ILE A 891 14.89 6.70 27.63
N LEU A 892 14.44 6.59 28.86
CA LEU A 892 14.39 5.32 29.59
C LEU A 892 13.50 4.28 28.87
N ASN A 893 12.30 4.73 28.44
CA ASN A 893 11.42 3.89 27.65
C ASN A 893 12.02 3.56 26.27
N LEU A 894 12.78 4.49 25.68
CA LEU A 894 13.52 4.23 24.45
C LEU A 894 14.60 3.16 24.68
N ALA A 895 15.34 3.19 25.78
CA ALA A 895 16.43 2.26 26.04
C ALA A 895 15.96 0.83 26.34
N ALA A 896 14.84 0.68 27.02
CA ALA A 896 14.28 -0.64 27.37
C ALA A 896 14.04 -1.54 26.13
N ALA A 897 13.53 -0.98 25.05
CA ALA A 897 13.19 -1.74 23.86
C ALA A 897 14.41 -2.30 23.08
N PRO A 898 15.47 -1.53 22.77
CA PRO A 898 16.67 -2.07 22.15
C PRO A 898 17.47 -2.99 23.08
N THR A 899 17.45 -2.78 24.40
CA THR A 899 18.08 -3.71 25.35
C THR A 899 17.49 -5.11 25.21
N VAL A 900 16.20 -5.23 25.36
CA VAL A 900 15.49 -6.50 25.20
C VAL A 900 15.70 -7.11 23.80
N TYR A 901 15.67 -6.29 22.76
CA TYR A 901 15.87 -6.74 21.39
C TYR A 901 17.27 -7.32 21.16
N ASN A 902 18.32 -6.65 21.64
CA ASN A 902 19.69 -7.10 21.43
C ASN A 902 20.03 -8.35 22.27
N ILE A 903 19.49 -8.48 23.47
CA ILE A 903 19.61 -9.70 24.27
C ILE A 903 18.96 -10.88 23.54
N TRP A 904 17.74 -10.74 23.05
CA TRP A 904 17.08 -11.82 22.31
C TRP A 904 17.82 -12.17 21.01
N ARG A 905 18.34 -11.16 20.30
CA ARG A 905 19.13 -11.36 19.09
C ARG A 905 20.43 -12.10 19.39
N ASN A 906 21.12 -11.75 20.46
CA ASN A 906 22.34 -12.42 20.90
C ASN A 906 22.06 -13.87 21.31
N ARG A 907 20.99 -14.10 22.04
CA ARG A 907 20.51 -15.46 22.37
C ARG A 907 20.32 -16.31 21.11
N ASN A 908 19.69 -15.75 20.08
CA ASN A 908 19.48 -16.47 18.84
C ASN A 908 20.78 -16.71 18.06
N ARG A 909 21.71 -15.78 18.06
CA ARG A 909 23.06 -15.97 17.50
C ARG A 909 23.80 -17.09 18.22
N SER A 910 23.77 -17.10 19.54
CA SER A 910 24.38 -18.19 20.34
C SER A 910 23.74 -19.55 20.03
N LEU A 911 22.45 -19.61 19.67
CA LEU A 911 21.77 -20.86 19.40
C LEU A 911 21.95 -21.37 17.96
N PHE A 912 21.99 -20.44 16.96
CA PHE A 912 21.95 -20.79 15.54
C PHE A 912 23.26 -20.55 14.81
N ASP A 913 24.11 -19.64 15.31
CA ASP A 913 25.36 -19.24 14.66
C ASP A 913 26.56 -19.62 15.50
N ASP A 914 26.39 -20.29 16.69
CA ASP A 914 27.39 -20.65 17.69
C ASP A 914 28.31 -19.47 18.09
N TYR A 915 27.77 -18.25 18.05
CA TYR A 915 28.49 -17.02 18.32
C TYR A 915 27.72 -16.11 19.26
N SER A 916 28.36 -15.67 20.33
CA SER A 916 27.81 -14.75 21.34
C SER A 916 28.64 -13.47 21.45
N LEU A 917 27.96 -12.33 21.43
CA LEU A 917 28.60 -11.02 21.66
C LEU A 917 28.84 -10.80 23.16
N SER A 918 29.97 -10.13 23.49
CA SER A 918 30.25 -9.69 24.86
C SER A 918 29.28 -8.58 25.32
N ALA A 919 29.16 -8.39 26.62
CA ALA A 919 28.34 -7.35 27.24
C ALA A 919 28.67 -5.95 26.69
N ASN A 920 29.95 -5.62 26.53
CA ASN A 920 30.42 -4.34 26.00
C ASN A 920 29.94 -4.11 24.54
N CYS A 921 30.02 -5.14 23.68
CA CYS A 921 29.51 -5.05 22.30
C CYS A 921 28.02 -4.79 22.26
N LEU A 922 27.24 -5.51 23.09
CA LEU A 922 25.80 -5.33 23.18
C LEU A 922 25.44 -3.93 23.69
N VAL A 923 26.12 -3.43 24.70
CA VAL A 923 25.92 -2.07 25.22
C VAL A 923 26.21 -1.01 24.16
N ASN A 924 27.29 -1.18 23.39
CA ASN A 924 27.63 -0.28 22.31
C ASN A 924 26.53 -0.27 21.21
N GLU A 925 26.01 -1.44 20.83
CA GLU A 925 24.87 -1.50 19.90
C GLU A 925 23.63 -0.78 20.47
N ILE A 926 23.34 -0.95 21.75
CA ILE A 926 22.21 -0.28 22.43
C ILE A 926 22.43 1.23 22.47
N LYS A 927 23.62 1.68 22.89
CA LYS A 927 24.02 3.09 22.91
C LYS A 927 23.87 3.72 21.51
N CYS A 928 24.34 3.06 20.46
CA CYS A 928 24.21 3.53 19.08
C CYS A 928 22.74 3.76 18.70
N VAL A 929 21.86 2.81 19.01
CA VAL A 929 20.42 2.95 18.72
C VAL A 929 19.80 4.11 19.51
N VAL A 930 20.10 4.23 20.79
CA VAL A 930 19.57 5.31 21.64
C VAL A 930 20.08 6.67 21.18
N LYS A 931 21.39 6.82 20.95
CA LYS A 931 22.00 8.05 20.42
C LYS A 931 21.38 8.44 19.09
N TYR A 932 21.26 7.50 18.14
CA TYR A 932 20.62 7.74 16.85
C TYR A 932 19.20 8.29 17.00
N ARG A 933 18.40 7.74 17.89
CA ARG A 933 17.03 8.19 18.11
C ARG A 933 16.95 9.53 18.82
N ILE A 934 17.91 9.84 19.67
CA ILE A 934 18.04 11.15 20.33
C ILE A 934 18.37 12.24 19.30
N TYR A 935 19.28 11.99 18.37
CA TYR A 935 19.61 12.93 17.28
C TYR A 935 18.42 13.29 16.38
N MET A 936 17.42 12.44 16.30
CA MET A 936 16.17 12.72 15.55
C MET A 936 15.22 13.67 16.28
N VAL A 937 15.50 14.04 17.52
CA VAL A 937 14.64 14.92 18.35
C VAL A 937 15.12 16.36 18.21
N ASN A 938 14.20 17.30 18.12
CA ASN A 938 14.54 18.73 18.04
C ASN A 938 14.95 19.28 19.41
N PHE A 939 16.24 19.38 19.63
CA PHE A 939 16.85 19.82 20.90
C PHE A 939 16.39 21.22 21.39
N ARG A 940 16.00 22.13 20.48
CA ARG A 940 15.62 23.50 20.81
C ARG A 940 14.30 23.62 21.61
N LYS A 941 13.58 22.50 21.76
CA LYS A 941 12.30 22.45 22.48
C LYS A 941 12.42 22.01 23.94
N PHE A 942 13.63 21.75 24.44
CA PHE A 942 13.85 21.20 25.77
C PHE A 942 14.48 22.22 26.73
N SER A 943 14.25 22.03 28.01
CA SER A 943 14.86 22.83 29.08
C SER A 943 16.38 22.66 29.13
N VAL A 944 17.09 23.61 29.73
CA VAL A 944 18.57 23.56 29.84
C VAL A 944 19.08 22.27 30.51
N PRO A 945 18.49 21.79 31.64
CA PRO A 945 18.89 20.51 32.25
C PRO A 945 18.66 19.32 31.32
N GLU A 946 17.55 19.30 30.57
CA GLU A 946 17.29 18.22 29.61
C GLU A 946 18.28 18.23 28.44
N GLN A 947 18.67 19.40 27.97
CA GLN A 947 19.71 19.55 26.94
C GLN A 947 21.08 19.07 27.45
N SER A 948 21.43 19.35 28.70
CA SER A 948 22.67 18.89 29.32
C SER A 948 22.68 17.37 29.43
N PHE A 949 21.60 16.76 29.89
CA PHE A 949 21.44 15.30 29.93
C PHE A 949 21.55 14.66 28.55
N LEU A 950 20.93 15.25 27.53
CA LEU A 950 21.07 14.76 26.17
C LEU A 950 22.52 14.82 25.67
N ARG A 951 23.22 15.92 25.95
CA ARG A 951 24.64 16.06 25.60
C ARG A 951 25.48 14.99 26.30
N HIS A 952 25.24 14.75 27.60
CA HIS A 952 25.96 13.68 28.34
C HIS A 952 25.78 12.32 27.66
N LEU A 953 24.52 11.94 27.30
CA LEU A 953 24.27 10.66 26.63
C LEU A 953 24.81 10.57 25.19
N THR A 954 24.98 11.69 24.53
CA THR A 954 25.51 11.70 23.14
C THR A 954 27.04 11.77 23.12
N CYS A 955 27.67 12.37 24.13
CA CYS A 955 29.13 12.45 24.22
C CYS A 955 29.76 11.18 24.82
N ASN A 956 29.10 10.53 25.77
CA ASN A 956 29.53 9.29 26.39
C ASN A 956 28.84 8.07 25.74
#